data_2ca55b6dc9a3420c5332815cb97b0463
#
_entry.id   2ca55b6dc9a3420c5332815cb97b0463
#
_cell.length_a   1.000
_cell.length_b   1.000
_cell.length_c   1.000
_cell.angle_alpha   90.00
_cell.angle_beta   90.00
_cell.angle_gamma   90.00
#
_symmetry.space_group_name_H-M   'P 1'
#
loop_
_entity.id
_entity.type
_entity.pdbx_description
1 polymer ?
#
loop_
_entity_poly.entity_id
_entity_poly.type
_entity_poly.pdbx_seq_one_letter_code
_entity_poly.pdbx_strand_id
1 'polypeptide(L)'
;MNASFWNYPSKQKSWPIDEEMESLGEVIHPLDNIGGFDVRPGFYQMNGAYQTEEGVSFTVSSHGATSCVLLLFRPAAQEPYARIRIPESYKIGNTYSILVFGLKAEDFEYAYQMDGPADQARGLLFNRKHTLLDPYAKAVTGQRNWGEKPEGGKDFVYKARVVQSDFDWGRYRNLNYKFEDLVIYEMHVRGFTKDASSGVKGGGTFEGLRQKIPYLKDLGINAVELMPIFEFDEMESARVVDGVQLYNYWGYNTVSFFAPNTSYAFHQEHNHEGDELKRLIRELKENGIEVILDVVFNHTAEGNENGPCFCFKGIDNNIYYMLTPDGYYYNFSGCGNVLNCNHPVVRRFITDCLRHWAVEYRVDGFRFDLASILGRDQNGAPMENPPILEALAFDSILGDMKLIAEAWDAGGLYQVGSFPSWNRWAEWNGRYRDDMRSFLKGDSGVAGRAITRITGSSDMYDPASRGYSASVNFLTCHDGFTLYDLYSYNEKHNEKNGWNNTDGDNNGMSWNCGVEGETDDPAVMGLRRRLVKNAFAALLCSRGPAMFFAGDEFCNTQYGNNNAYCQDNIISWLDWNRLEEFQEIHDFARFMIHFRAKHPILRRDTKPAVCGLPSVSIHNGEPNRNYTDYNTHLIGIMYAGRNADDTDDDMIFYGMNAYWEPLEMRLPSLPESYHWKLVVNTFCEYQDGVDFEAQTQGDQTRVRVPERSTVILLAEHDL
;
A
#
# COMPACT_ATOMS: atom_id res chain seq x y z
N MET A 1 19.82 19.93 13.60
CA MET A 1 21.01 19.76 12.72
C MET A 1 20.58 19.99 11.30
N ASN A 2 21.35 20.73 10.54
CA ASN A 2 20.94 21.43 9.32
C ASN A 2 20.37 20.54 8.21
N ALA A 3 19.15 20.89 7.78
CA ALA A 3 18.42 20.35 6.63
C ALA A 3 19.05 20.78 5.28
N SER A 4 20.35 20.60 5.08
CA SER A 4 21.03 21.03 3.86
C SER A 4 21.41 19.90 2.89
N PHE A 5 20.97 18.65 3.15
CA PHE A 5 21.38 17.51 2.32
C PHE A 5 20.47 17.20 1.12
N TRP A 6 19.36 17.91 0.94
CA TRP A 6 18.39 17.60 -0.12
C TRP A 6 18.13 18.77 -1.09
N ASN A 7 19.07 19.70 -1.21
CA ASN A 7 19.07 20.61 -2.33
C ASN A 7 19.68 19.92 -3.55
N TYR A 8 18.96 19.03 -4.18
CA TYR A 8 19.22 18.72 -5.57
C TYR A 8 18.89 19.97 -6.38
N PRO A 9 19.82 20.48 -7.21
CA PRO A 9 19.50 21.61 -8.07
C PRO A 9 18.35 21.25 -8.99
N SER A 10 17.42 22.15 -9.18
CA SER A 10 16.24 22.05 -10.05
C SER A 10 16.57 21.92 -11.55
N LYS A 11 17.82 21.68 -11.89
CA LYS A 11 18.35 21.31 -13.20
C LYS A 11 19.47 20.31 -12.94
N GLN A 12 19.13 19.06 -12.61
CA GLN A 12 20.09 18.01 -12.82
C GLN A 12 20.22 17.80 -14.34
N LYS A 13 21.12 18.53 -14.93
CA LYS A 13 21.90 17.99 -16.04
C LYS A 13 22.44 16.66 -15.51
N SER A 14 22.19 15.58 -16.23
CA SER A 14 22.83 14.29 -16.20
C SER A 14 23.63 13.91 -14.92
N TRP A 15 23.61 12.65 -14.60
CA TRP A 15 24.27 11.94 -13.50
C TRP A 15 25.75 12.37 -13.29
N PRO A 16 26.34 12.26 -12.07
CA PRO A 16 27.72 12.72 -11.75
C PRO A 16 28.85 12.28 -12.67
N ILE A 17 28.61 11.24 -13.48
CA ILE A 17 29.58 10.78 -14.50
C ILE A 17 29.78 11.84 -15.60
N ASP A 18 28.70 12.56 -15.96
CA ASP A 18 28.80 13.59 -16.99
C ASP A 18 29.54 14.84 -16.45
N GLU A 19 29.37 15.18 -15.16
CA GLU A 19 30.12 16.28 -14.54
C GLU A 19 31.62 15.96 -14.41
N GLU A 20 31.98 14.71 -14.09
CA GLU A 20 33.40 14.28 -14.12
C GLU A 20 33.96 14.26 -15.53
N MET A 21 33.19 13.88 -16.53
CA MET A 21 33.60 13.84 -17.92
C MET A 21 33.64 15.25 -18.55
N GLU A 22 32.67 16.12 -18.25
CA GLU A 22 32.72 17.55 -18.61
C GLU A 22 33.93 18.25 -17.96
N SER A 23 34.30 17.88 -16.73
CA SER A 23 35.47 18.45 -16.04
C SER A 23 36.79 18.04 -16.64
N LEU A 24 36.83 16.91 -17.36
CA LEU A 24 38.00 16.42 -18.06
C LEU A 24 38.12 16.95 -19.50
N GLY A 25 37.08 17.63 -20.01
CA GLY A 25 37.05 18.18 -21.37
C GLY A 25 37.10 17.13 -22.46
N GLU A 26 36.82 15.85 -22.15
CA GLU A 26 36.82 14.75 -23.12
C GLU A 26 35.44 14.66 -23.79
N VAL A 27 35.38 14.97 -25.06
CA VAL A 27 34.25 14.69 -25.92
C VAL A 27 34.19 13.19 -26.18
N ILE A 28 33.04 12.57 -25.85
CA ILE A 28 32.82 11.14 -26.11
C ILE A 28 32.67 10.91 -27.61
N HIS A 29 33.54 10.07 -28.18
CA HIS A 29 33.52 9.75 -29.60
C HIS A 29 33.06 8.32 -29.87
N PRO A 30 32.37 8.08 -31.01
CA PRO A 30 32.08 6.71 -31.47
C PRO A 30 33.37 5.89 -31.64
N LEU A 31 33.29 4.60 -31.33
CA LEU A 31 34.36 3.64 -31.55
C LEU A 31 34.07 2.70 -32.72
N ASP A 32 32.80 2.40 -32.96
CA ASP A 32 32.33 1.47 -33.99
C ASP A 32 31.08 2.03 -34.70
N ASN A 33 30.75 1.44 -35.86
CA ASN A 33 29.49 1.63 -36.54
C ASN A 33 28.79 0.29 -36.74
N ILE A 34 27.58 0.13 -36.18
CA ILE A 34 26.81 -1.11 -36.26
C ILE A 34 25.46 -0.83 -36.87
N GLY A 35 25.20 -1.43 -38.03
CA GLY A 35 23.92 -1.27 -38.73
C GLY A 35 23.58 0.18 -39.12
N GLY A 36 24.61 1.03 -39.31
CA GLY A 36 24.45 2.45 -39.65
C GLY A 36 24.38 3.37 -38.43
N PHE A 37 24.52 2.85 -37.22
CA PHE A 37 24.57 3.63 -35.99
C PHE A 37 25.99 3.74 -35.47
N ASP A 38 26.44 4.92 -35.16
CA ASP A 38 27.66 5.17 -34.45
C ASP A 38 27.49 4.77 -32.98
N VAL A 39 28.42 3.93 -32.46
CA VAL A 39 28.26 3.33 -31.13
C VAL A 39 29.59 3.25 -30.38
N ARG A 40 29.51 3.03 -29.07
CA ARG A 40 30.59 2.67 -28.16
C ARG A 40 30.05 1.87 -26.96
N PRO A 41 30.92 1.30 -26.07
CA PRO A 41 30.49 0.81 -24.79
C PRO A 41 29.68 1.88 -24.00
N GLY A 42 28.57 1.47 -23.38
CA GLY A 42 27.72 2.34 -22.57
C GLY A 42 28.14 2.39 -21.09
N PHE A 43 27.19 2.72 -20.21
CA PHE A 43 27.43 2.93 -18.77
C PHE A 43 27.07 1.68 -17.96
N TYR A 44 28.04 0.79 -17.74
CA TYR A 44 27.84 -0.54 -17.14
C TYR A 44 27.24 -0.55 -15.73
N GLN A 45 27.37 0.56 -14.99
CA GLN A 45 26.85 0.65 -13.61
C GLN A 45 25.38 1.05 -13.53
N MET A 46 24.81 1.50 -14.65
CA MET A 46 23.46 2.04 -14.74
C MET A 46 22.60 1.14 -15.63
N ASN A 47 21.82 0.23 -15.00
CA ASN A 47 20.88 -0.59 -15.74
C ASN A 47 19.71 0.27 -16.28
N GLY A 48 19.19 -0.13 -17.45
CA GLY A 48 18.13 0.62 -18.16
C GLY A 48 18.68 1.51 -19.26
N ALA A 49 17.85 2.44 -19.74
CA ALA A 49 18.19 3.39 -20.79
C ALA A 49 18.27 4.82 -20.23
N TYR A 50 19.32 5.55 -20.63
CA TYR A 50 19.58 6.92 -20.18
C TYR A 50 19.96 7.81 -21.36
N GLN A 51 19.28 8.95 -21.49
CA GLN A 51 19.62 9.98 -22.48
C GLN A 51 20.85 10.74 -22.02
N THR A 52 21.80 10.94 -22.93
CA THR A 52 22.95 11.87 -22.80
C THR A 52 22.88 12.94 -23.86
N GLU A 53 23.80 13.90 -23.86
CA GLU A 53 23.89 14.92 -24.91
C GLU A 53 24.21 14.31 -26.28
N GLU A 54 25.00 13.24 -26.32
CA GLU A 54 25.44 12.58 -27.55
C GLU A 54 24.49 11.52 -28.09
N GLY A 55 23.64 10.92 -27.22
CA GLY A 55 22.76 9.82 -27.60
C GLY A 55 22.14 9.14 -26.41
N VAL A 56 21.90 7.82 -26.50
CA VAL A 56 21.28 7.03 -25.43
C VAL A 56 22.14 5.82 -25.08
N SER A 57 22.40 5.65 -23.79
CA SER A 57 23.06 4.47 -23.23
C SER A 57 22.02 3.43 -22.82
N PHE A 58 22.23 2.18 -23.24
CA PHE A 58 21.39 1.03 -22.91
C PHE A 58 22.22 -0.02 -22.19
N THR A 59 21.78 -0.45 -21.02
CA THR A 59 22.50 -1.43 -20.20
C THR A 59 21.54 -2.48 -19.66
N VAL A 60 21.84 -3.76 -19.90
CA VAL A 60 21.08 -4.90 -19.41
C VAL A 60 22.00 -6.03 -18.99
N SER A 61 21.67 -6.72 -17.90
CA SER A 61 22.45 -7.85 -17.40
C SER A 61 21.75 -9.17 -17.66
N SER A 62 22.50 -10.17 -18.13
CA SER A 62 22.07 -11.56 -18.24
C SER A 62 23.24 -12.51 -18.05
N HIS A 63 23.05 -13.49 -17.16
CA HIS A 63 24.10 -14.48 -16.83
C HIS A 63 24.15 -15.62 -17.84
N GLY A 64 23.02 -15.98 -18.42
CA GLY A 64 22.90 -17.10 -19.33
C GLY A 64 22.90 -16.74 -20.81
N ALA A 65 22.72 -15.47 -21.16
CA ALA A 65 22.68 -15.05 -22.55
C ALA A 65 24.05 -15.13 -23.24
N THR A 66 24.03 -15.70 -24.46
CA THR A 66 25.17 -15.75 -25.35
C THR A 66 25.19 -14.60 -26.36
N SER A 67 24.09 -13.90 -26.54
CA SER A 67 24.03 -12.67 -27.32
C SER A 67 22.82 -11.81 -26.89
N CYS A 68 22.98 -10.49 -27.06
CA CYS A 68 21.96 -9.50 -26.84
C CYS A 68 21.81 -8.60 -28.08
N VAL A 69 20.56 -8.34 -28.49
CA VAL A 69 20.22 -7.44 -29.60
C VAL A 69 19.29 -6.36 -29.04
N LEU A 70 19.67 -5.11 -29.20
CA LEU A 70 18.82 -3.95 -28.96
C LEU A 70 17.90 -3.76 -30.16
N LEU A 71 16.61 -3.68 -29.90
CA LEU A 71 15.58 -3.39 -30.90
C LEU A 71 15.12 -1.95 -30.75
N LEU A 72 15.10 -1.19 -31.85
CA LEU A 72 14.58 0.17 -31.87
C LEU A 72 13.31 0.21 -32.74
N PHE A 73 12.24 0.77 -32.18
CA PHE A 73 10.95 0.90 -32.84
C PHE A 73 10.62 2.39 -33.03
N ARG A 74 9.95 2.74 -34.13
CA ARG A 74 9.30 4.04 -34.18
C ARG A 74 8.15 4.08 -33.16
N PRO A 75 7.80 5.24 -32.58
CA PRO A 75 6.70 5.33 -31.64
C PRO A 75 5.42 4.66 -32.19
N ALA A 76 4.81 3.81 -31.41
CA ALA A 76 3.65 2.98 -31.72
C ALA A 76 3.83 1.90 -32.82
N ALA A 77 5.02 1.75 -33.43
CA ALA A 77 5.25 0.72 -34.44
C ALA A 77 5.37 -0.68 -33.78
N GLN A 78 4.88 -1.70 -34.49
CA GLN A 78 4.96 -3.09 -34.04
C GLN A 78 6.28 -3.76 -34.49
N GLU A 79 6.87 -3.32 -35.59
CA GLU A 79 8.12 -3.85 -36.12
C GLU A 79 9.30 -2.91 -35.83
N PRO A 80 10.45 -3.43 -35.41
CA PRO A 80 11.63 -2.61 -35.20
C PRO A 80 12.20 -2.10 -36.52
N TYR A 81 12.53 -0.81 -36.57
CA TYR A 81 13.26 -0.25 -37.70
C TYR A 81 14.77 -0.52 -37.66
N ALA A 82 15.29 -0.87 -36.48
CA ALA A 82 16.70 -1.22 -36.30
C ALA A 82 16.88 -2.39 -35.32
N ARG A 83 17.89 -3.20 -35.59
CA ARG A 83 18.34 -4.32 -34.76
C ARG A 83 19.84 -4.18 -34.57
N ILE A 84 20.28 -3.75 -33.39
CA ILE A 84 21.69 -3.50 -33.09
C ILE A 84 22.19 -4.63 -32.21
N ARG A 85 22.99 -5.54 -32.76
CA ARG A 85 23.63 -6.60 -31.97
C ARG A 85 24.73 -5.99 -31.14
N ILE A 86 24.62 -6.08 -29.81
CA ILE A 86 25.66 -5.59 -28.89
C ILE A 86 26.89 -6.50 -29.03
N PRO A 87 28.09 -5.97 -29.37
CA PRO A 87 29.31 -6.76 -29.53
C PRO A 87 29.70 -7.47 -28.23
N GLU A 88 30.35 -8.63 -28.36
CA GLU A 88 30.92 -9.34 -27.20
C GLU A 88 31.99 -8.49 -26.49
N SER A 89 32.72 -7.64 -27.23
CA SER A 89 33.65 -6.65 -26.66
C SER A 89 33.00 -5.57 -25.80
N TYR A 90 31.67 -5.41 -25.91
CA TYR A 90 30.84 -4.50 -25.11
C TYR A 90 30.10 -5.22 -23.98
N LYS A 91 30.48 -6.47 -23.68
CA LYS A 91 30.03 -7.23 -22.53
C LYS A 91 31.14 -7.26 -21.48
N ILE A 92 30.83 -6.81 -20.26
CA ILE A 92 31.75 -6.93 -19.12
C ILE A 92 31.04 -7.78 -18.07
N GLY A 93 31.65 -8.90 -17.69
CA GLY A 93 30.98 -9.88 -16.82
C GLY A 93 29.68 -10.39 -17.45
N ASN A 94 28.58 -10.16 -16.83
CA ASN A 94 27.26 -10.54 -17.31
C ASN A 94 26.43 -9.35 -17.85
N THR A 95 27.06 -8.19 -18.05
CA THR A 95 26.40 -6.95 -18.42
C THR A 95 26.74 -6.54 -19.83
N TYR A 96 25.71 -6.40 -20.66
CA TYR A 96 25.78 -5.81 -22.00
C TYR A 96 25.47 -4.32 -21.89
N SER A 97 26.32 -3.46 -22.47
CA SER A 97 26.10 -2.02 -22.44
C SER A 97 26.58 -1.37 -23.74
N ILE A 98 25.72 -0.50 -24.31
CA ILE A 98 25.96 0.20 -25.55
C ILE A 98 25.43 1.64 -25.48
N LEU A 99 26.26 2.61 -25.88
CA LEU A 99 25.84 3.96 -26.18
C LEU A 99 25.62 4.09 -27.68
N VAL A 100 24.42 4.52 -28.08
CA VAL A 100 24.05 4.74 -29.49
C VAL A 100 23.95 6.26 -29.71
N PHE A 101 24.84 6.80 -30.52
CA PHE A 101 24.92 8.22 -30.80
C PHE A 101 23.76 8.72 -31.65
N GLY A 102 23.38 9.98 -31.45
CA GLY A 102 22.39 10.68 -32.24
C GLY A 102 20.96 10.22 -32.02
N LEU A 103 20.69 9.29 -31.09
CA LEU A 103 19.35 8.93 -30.67
C LEU A 103 18.77 10.03 -29.75
N LYS A 104 17.50 10.34 -29.96
CA LYS A 104 16.73 11.22 -29.09
C LYS A 104 15.56 10.45 -28.50
N ALA A 105 15.30 10.60 -27.21
CA ALA A 105 14.30 9.85 -26.47
C ALA A 105 12.91 9.86 -27.12
N GLU A 106 12.52 11.00 -27.72
CA GLU A 106 11.22 11.19 -28.35
C GLU A 106 11.03 10.43 -29.68
N ASP A 107 12.13 9.95 -30.32
CA ASP A 107 12.08 9.38 -31.67
C ASP A 107 11.89 7.86 -31.71
N PHE A 108 11.98 7.18 -30.55
CA PHE A 108 11.98 5.72 -30.53
C PHE A 108 11.40 5.12 -29.24
N GLU A 109 11.04 3.86 -29.38
CA GLU A 109 10.77 2.90 -28.28
C GLU A 109 11.76 1.76 -28.43
N TYR A 110 12.05 1.03 -27.32
CA TYR A 110 13.06 -0.03 -27.39
C TYR A 110 12.64 -1.31 -26.65
N ALA A 111 13.30 -2.40 -27.01
CA ALA A 111 13.23 -3.69 -26.32
C ALA A 111 14.50 -4.50 -26.60
N TYR A 112 14.61 -5.67 -26.01
CA TYR A 112 15.74 -6.57 -26.24
C TYR A 112 15.31 -7.89 -26.87
N GLN A 113 16.26 -8.55 -27.53
CA GLN A 113 16.21 -9.98 -27.86
C GLN A 113 17.46 -10.64 -27.31
N MET A 114 17.30 -11.77 -26.64
CA MET A 114 18.41 -12.53 -26.08
C MET A 114 18.43 -13.94 -26.66
N ASP A 115 19.61 -14.46 -26.91
CA ASP A 115 19.84 -15.85 -27.30
C ASP A 115 20.73 -16.54 -26.27
N GLY A 116 20.55 -17.85 -26.11
CA GLY A 116 21.25 -18.64 -25.13
C GLY A 116 20.76 -20.09 -25.11
N PRO A 117 21.14 -20.88 -24.10
CA PRO A 117 20.67 -22.24 -23.97
C PRO A 117 19.19 -22.31 -23.67
N ALA A 118 18.50 -23.29 -24.29
CA ALA A 118 17.12 -23.64 -23.98
C ALA A 118 17.12 -25.04 -23.34
N ASP A 119 16.94 -25.08 -22.02
CA ASP A 119 16.95 -26.32 -21.23
C ASP A 119 15.97 -26.18 -20.06
N GLN A 120 14.77 -26.70 -20.21
CA GLN A 120 13.69 -26.60 -19.24
C GLN A 120 14.09 -27.13 -17.86
N ALA A 121 14.79 -28.27 -17.82
CA ALA A 121 15.19 -28.90 -16.54
C ALA A 121 16.18 -28.02 -15.74
N ARG A 122 16.88 -27.11 -16.40
CA ARG A 122 17.76 -26.12 -15.78
C ARG A 122 17.12 -24.73 -15.65
N GLY A 123 15.85 -24.60 -16.04
CA GLY A 123 15.13 -23.33 -16.05
C GLY A 123 15.68 -22.31 -17.05
N LEU A 124 16.35 -22.74 -18.12
CA LEU A 124 16.92 -21.86 -19.14
C LEU A 124 15.95 -21.76 -20.32
N LEU A 125 15.38 -20.59 -20.54
CA LEU A 125 14.30 -20.36 -21.52
C LEU A 125 14.68 -19.34 -22.61
N PHE A 126 15.97 -19.23 -22.97
CA PHE A 126 16.39 -18.28 -23.99
C PHE A 126 15.79 -18.62 -25.36
N ASN A 127 15.24 -17.59 -26.00
CA ASN A 127 14.67 -17.70 -27.34
C ASN A 127 14.75 -16.35 -28.06
N ARG A 128 15.63 -16.26 -29.06
CA ARG A 128 15.84 -15.06 -29.87
C ARG A 128 14.60 -14.54 -30.63
N LYS A 129 13.47 -15.26 -30.59
CA LYS A 129 12.21 -14.79 -31.19
C LYS A 129 11.40 -13.93 -30.23
N HIS A 130 11.65 -14.01 -28.91
CA HIS A 130 10.94 -13.20 -27.95
C HIS A 130 11.48 -11.77 -27.96
N THR A 131 10.58 -10.83 -27.99
CA THR A 131 10.88 -9.43 -27.70
C THR A 131 10.68 -9.20 -26.21
N LEU A 132 11.72 -8.72 -25.55
CA LEU A 132 11.80 -8.64 -24.09
C LEU A 132 11.82 -7.20 -23.64
N LEU A 133 10.91 -6.85 -22.74
CA LEU A 133 10.91 -5.57 -22.05
C LEU A 133 12.16 -5.46 -21.18
N ASP A 134 12.72 -4.26 -21.12
CA ASP A 134 13.78 -3.96 -20.17
C ASP A 134 13.26 -4.08 -18.73
N PRO A 135 13.88 -4.88 -17.85
CA PRO A 135 13.50 -4.94 -16.44
C PRO A 135 13.50 -3.58 -15.71
N TYR A 136 14.32 -2.64 -16.19
CA TYR A 136 14.46 -1.29 -15.65
C TYR A 136 13.68 -0.24 -16.46
N ALA A 137 12.67 -0.64 -17.25
CA ALA A 137 11.86 0.27 -18.04
C ALA A 137 11.09 1.25 -17.12
N LYS A 138 11.33 2.55 -17.30
CA LYS A 138 10.69 3.63 -16.54
C LYS A 138 9.36 4.08 -17.13
N ALA A 139 9.06 3.67 -18.35
CA ALA A 139 7.78 3.81 -19.02
C ALA A 139 7.57 2.67 -19.98
N VAL A 140 6.33 2.21 -20.12
CA VAL A 140 5.91 1.13 -21.02
C VAL A 140 4.95 1.71 -22.05
N THR A 141 4.99 1.18 -23.25
CA THR A 141 4.12 1.64 -24.33
C THR A 141 3.12 0.58 -24.73
N GLY A 142 1.95 1.02 -25.22
CA GLY A 142 0.93 0.19 -25.85
C GLY A 142 -0.38 0.11 -25.08
N GLN A 143 -0.40 0.33 -23.78
CA GLN A 143 -1.60 0.41 -22.97
C GLN A 143 -1.92 1.87 -22.69
N ARG A 144 -2.72 2.51 -23.55
CA ARG A 144 -3.00 3.95 -23.43
C ARG A 144 -4.32 4.26 -22.75
N ASN A 145 -5.32 3.40 -22.93
CA ASN A 145 -6.65 3.60 -22.40
C ASN A 145 -7.08 2.35 -21.64
N TRP A 146 -7.59 2.55 -20.46
CA TRP A 146 -8.10 1.46 -19.63
C TRP A 146 -9.20 0.67 -20.35
N GLY A 147 -9.06 -0.65 -20.37
CA GLY A 147 -10.02 -1.59 -20.94
C GLY A 147 -9.95 -1.74 -22.46
N GLU A 148 -9.00 -1.09 -23.10
CA GLU A 148 -8.76 -1.26 -24.53
C GLU A 148 -7.64 -2.28 -24.76
N LYS A 149 -7.86 -3.20 -25.72
CA LYS A 149 -6.78 -4.10 -26.11
C LYS A 149 -5.70 -3.29 -26.82
N PRO A 150 -4.42 -3.55 -26.50
CA PRO A 150 -3.31 -2.91 -27.20
C PRO A 150 -3.41 -3.14 -28.73
N GLU A 151 -2.94 -2.17 -29.50
CA GLU A 151 -2.78 -2.35 -30.94
C GLU A 151 -1.84 -3.53 -31.21
N GLY A 152 -2.25 -4.49 -32.07
CA GLY A 152 -1.49 -5.74 -32.34
C GLY A 152 -2.15 -7.00 -31.75
N GLY A 153 -3.12 -6.88 -30.86
CA GLY A 153 -3.87 -8.01 -30.33
C GLY A 153 -2.98 -9.06 -29.64
N LYS A 154 -3.02 -10.32 -30.10
CA LYS A 154 -2.23 -11.43 -29.51
C LYS A 154 -0.71 -11.30 -29.76
N ASP A 155 -0.31 -10.52 -30.74
CA ASP A 155 1.09 -10.28 -31.13
C ASP A 155 1.63 -8.97 -30.50
N PHE A 156 0.90 -8.40 -29.52
CA PHE A 156 1.34 -7.21 -28.80
C PHE A 156 2.64 -7.45 -28.07
N VAL A 157 3.55 -6.47 -28.15
CA VAL A 157 4.85 -6.50 -27.53
C VAL A 157 5.02 -5.28 -26.63
N TYR A 158 5.32 -5.50 -25.35
CA TYR A 158 5.72 -4.43 -24.46
C TYR A 158 7.06 -3.83 -24.89
N LYS A 159 7.09 -2.51 -25.00
CA LYS A 159 8.31 -1.76 -25.33
C LYS A 159 8.54 -0.69 -24.26
N ALA A 160 9.79 -0.40 -24.01
CA ALA A 160 10.18 0.63 -23.07
C ALA A 160 10.39 1.97 -23.77
N ARG A 161 10.25 3.06 -22.99
CA ARG A 161 10.65 4.42 -23.37
C ARG A 161 11.67 4.98 -22.43
N VAL A 162 12.47 5.91 -22.93
CA VAL A 162 13.35 6.72 -22.11
C VAL A 162 12.55 7.86 -21.50
N VAL A 163 12.59 8.00 -20.18
CA VAL A 163 11.90 9.05 -19.44
C VAL A 163 12.91 10.14 -19.07
N GLN A 164 12.52 11.41 -19.25
CA GLN A 164 13.30 12.56 -18.82
C GLN A 164 12.97 12.89 -17.36
N SER A 165 14.01 13.08 -16.55
CA SER A 165 13.88 13.38 -15.10
C SER A 165 14.11 14.86 -14.86
N ASP A 166 13.21 15.72 -15.33
CA ASP A 166 13.29 17.18 -15.19
C ASP A 166 12.12 17.79 -14.40
N PHE A 167 11.35 16.96 -13.70
CA PHE A 167 10.20 17.39 -12.91
C PHE A 167 10.60 18.35 -11.79
N ASP A 168 10.00 19.55 -11.75
CA ASP A 168 10.21 20.52 -10.70
C ASP A 168 9.42 20.18 -9.43
N TRP A 169 10.12 19.69 -8.42
CA TRP A 169 9.56 19.38 -7.10
C TRP A 169 9.29 20.62 -6.24
N GLY A 170 9.70 21.81 -6.64
CA GLY A 170 9.53 23.03 -5.84
C GLY A 170 10.23 22.97 -4.47
N ARG A 171 9.63 23.63 -3.48
CA ARG A 171 10.15 23.72 -2.09
C ARG A 171 9.40 22.83 -1.11
N TYR A 172 9.13 21.58 -1.48
CA TYR A 172 8.48 20.68 -0.54
C TYR A 172 9.44 20.23 0.58
N ARG A 173 8.85 19.79 1.70
CA ARG A 173 9.59 19.18 2.82
C ARG A 173 9.13 17.74 3.01
N ASN A 174 10.04 16.84 3.37
CA ASN A 174 9.66 15.53 3.90
C ASN A 174 8.87 15.74 5.20
N LEU A 175 7.76 15.04 5.32
CA LEU A 175 6.89 15.13 6.48
C LEU A 175 7.46 14.33 7.65
N ASN A 176 7.97 13.13 7.41
CA ASN A 176 8.62 12.24 8.36
C ASN A 176 7.81 12.02 9.64
N TYR A 177 6.51 11.75 9.49
CA TYR A 177 5.68 11.39 10.63
C TYR A 177 6.21 10.11 11.28
N LYS A 178 6.09 10.01 12.59
CA LYS A 178 6.34 8.75 13.29
C LYS A 178 5.26 7.74 12.93
N PHE A 179 5.60 6.46 12.93
CA PHE A 179 4.65 5.40 12.60
C PHE A 179 3.36 5.48 13.42
N GLU A 180 3.49 5.61 14.73
CA GLU A 180 2.36 5.69 15.65
C GLU A 180 1.44 6.91 15.45
N ASP A 181 1.93 7.94 14.77
CA ASP A 181 1.16 9.15 14.46
C ASP A 181 0.35 9.01 13.15
N LEU A 182 0.55 7.93 12.38
CA LEU A 182 -0.12 7.73 11.11
C LEU A 182 -1.59 7.34 11.28
N VAL A 183 -2.43 7.95 10.45
CA VAL A 183 -3.76 7.52 10.08
C VAL A 183 -3.73 7.27 8.58
N ILE A 184 -3.63 6.00 8.21
CA ILE A 184 -3.41 5.56 6.84
C ILE A 184 -4.77 5.33 6.17
N TYR A 185 -4.94 5.86 4.97
CA TYR A 185 -6.09 5.69 4.12
C TYR A 185 -5.71 4.86 2.90
N GLU A 186 -6.05 3.56 2.94
CA GLU A 186 -5.80 2.65 1.82
C GLU A 186 -6.80 2.91 0.70
N MET A 187 -6.33 3.09 -0.54
CA MET A 187 -7.21 3.41 -1.65
C MET A 187 -6.74 2.85 -3.00
N HIS A 188 -7.70 2.58 -3.87
CA HIS A 188 -7.47 2.26 -5.27
C HIS A 188 -7.58 3.51 -6.13
N VAL A 189 -6.53 3.86 -6.88
CA VAL A 189 -6.48 5.11 -7.68
C VAL A 189 -7.71 5.26 -8.59
N ARG A 190 -8.05 4.17 -9.31
CA ARG A 190 -9.19 4.22 -10.24
C ARG A 190 -10.53 4.25 -9.50
N GLY A 191 -10.77 3.34 -8.57
CA GLY A 191 -12.05 3.21 -7.87
C GLY A 191 -12.43 4.44 -7.05
N PHE A 192 -11.44 5.16 -6.53
CA PHE A 192 -11.66 6.32 -5.68
C PHE A 192 -12.47 7.43 -6.36
N THR A 193 -12.27 7.66 -7.67
CA THR A 193 -12.91 8.76 -8.37
C THR A 193 -13.60 8.37 -9.69
N LYS A 194 -13.65 7.09 -10.03
CA LYS A 194 -14.18 6.63 -11.33
C LYS A 194 -15.66 6.87 -11.48
N ASP A 195 -16.44 6.68 -10.42
CA ASP A 195 -17.87 6.95 -10.45
C ASP A 195 -18.14 8.43 -10.71
N ALA A 196 -19.21 8.71 -11.50
CA ALA A 196 -19.59 10.07 -11.87
C ALA A 196 -19.97 10.94 -10.66
N SER A 197 -20.46 10.32 -9.57
CA SER A 197 -20.78 11.00 -8.33
C SER A 197 -19.57 11.68 -7.68
N SER A 198 -18.34 11.29 -8.04
CA SER A 198 -17.10 11.95 -7.60
C SER A 198 -17.03 13.43 -8.00
N GLY A 199 -17.67 13.81 -9.12
CA GLY A 199 -17.72 15.19 -9.63
C GLY A 199 -16.39 15.74 -10.16
N VAL A 200 -15.35 14.90 -10.33
CA VAL A 200 -14.02 15.34 -10.76
C VAL A 200 -13.81 15.16 -12.27
N LYS A 201 -12.86 15.91 -12.83
CA LYS A 201 -12.36 15.68 -14.18
C LYS A 201 -11.27 14.60 -14.16
N GLY A 202 -11.26 13.73 -15.15
CA GLY A 202 -10.31 12.62 -15.18
C GLY A 202 -10.58 11.58 -14.09
N GLY A 203 -11.85 11.26 -13.84
CA GLY A 203 -12.24 10.25 -12.87
C GLY A 203 -11.56 8.92 -13.13
N GLY A 204 -10.97 8.32 -12.09
CA GLY A 204 -10.21 7.09 -12.16
C GLY A 204 -8.74 7.25 -12.54
N THR A 205 -8.18 8.45 -12.43
CA THR A 205 -6.77 8.76 -12.73
C THR A 205 -6.10 9.52 -11.58
N PHE A 206 -4.78 9.70 -11.66
CA PHE A 206 -4.01 10.51 -10.71
C PHE A 206 -4.54 11.95 -10.63
N GLU A 207 -4.94 12.53 -11.75
CA GLU A 207 -5.55 13.86 -11.78
C GLU A 207 -6.90 13.91 -11.07
N GLY A 208 -7.74 12.88 -11.23
CA GLY A 208 -9.01 12.77 -10.50
C GLY A 208 -8.80 12.70 -8.99
N LEU A 209 -7.83 11.88 -8.55
CA LEU A 209 -7.46 11.77 -7.15
C LEU A 209 -6.92 13.10 -6.60
N ARG A 210 -6.07 13.80 -7.37
CA ARG A 210 -5.51 15.11 -6.99
C ARG A 210 -6.60 16.12 -6.64
N GLN A 211 -7.72 16.12 -7.34
CA GLN A 211 -8.86 17.01 -7.07
C GLN A 211 -9.58 16.69 -5.76
N LYS A 212 -9.36 15.52 -5.16
CA LYS A 212 -9.90 15.10 -3.86
C LYS A 212 -8.97 15.36 -2.67
N ILE A 213 -7.79 15.95 -2.88
CA ILE A 213 -6.87 16.30 -1.78
C ILE A 213 -7.54 17.17 -0.70
N PRO A 214 -8.38 18.19 -1.04
CA PRO A 214 -9.07 18.97 -0.02
C PRO A 214 -9.97 18.12 0.89
N TYR A 215 -10.65 17.11 0.34
CA TYR A 215 -11.46 16.16 1.10
C TYR A 215 -10.60 15.33 2.07
N LEU A 216 -9.49 14.74 1.58
CA LEU A 216 -8.58 13.94 2.40
C LEU A 216 -7.99 14.76 3.56
N LYS A 217 -7.65 16.02 3.28
CA LYS A 217 -7.14 16.95 4.29
C LYS A 217 -8.19 17.29 5.35
N ASP A 218 -9.44 17.55 4.93
CA ASP A 218 -10.54 17.87 5.86
C ASP A 218 -10.88 16.66 6.73
N LEU A 219 -10.88 15.46 6.16
CA LEU A 219 -11.05 14.21 6.91
C LEU A 219 -9.97 14.05 8.00
N GLY A 220 -8.77 14.58 7.78
CA GLY A 220 -7.68 14.63 8.76
C GLY A 220 -6.70 13.46 8.68
N ILE A 221 -6.79 12.61 7.64
CA ILE A 221 -5.78 11.56 7.40
C ILE A 221 -4.42 12.20 7.06
N ASN A 222 -3.34 11.53 7.41
CA ASN A 222 -1.99 12.03 7.18
C ASN A 222 -1.09 11.09 6.38
N ALA A 223 -1.63 9.97 5.91
CA ALA A 223 -0.98 9.11 4.94
C ALA A 223 -2.02 8.46 4.02
N VAL A 224 -1.69 8.31 2.75
CA VAL A 224 -2.41 7.45 1.81
C VAL A 224 -1.55 6.23 1.49
N GLU A 225 -2.18 5.06 1.45
CA GLU A 225 -1.58 3.83 0.92
C GLU A 225 -2.25 3.53 -0.41
N LEU A 226 -1.51 3.70 -1.50
CA LEU A 226 -2.02 3.48 -2.84
C LEU A 226 -1.88 2.00 -3.20
N MET A 227 -2.99 1.32 -3.46
CA MET A 227 -2.99 0.00 -4.07
C MET A 227 -2.15 0.02 -5.35
N PRO A 228 -1.72 -1.12 -5.93
CA PRO A 228 -0.66 -1.15 -6.92
C PRO A 228 -0.80 -0.12 -8.05
N ILE A 229 0.24 0.70 -8.21
CA ILE A 229 0.31 1.73 -9.26
C ILE A 229 1.43 1.46 -10.28
N PHE A 230 2.20 0.38 -10.10
CA PHE A 230 3.16 -0.04 -11.10
C PHE A 230 2.44 -0.48 -12.37
N GLU A 231 3.13 -0.48 -13.51
CA GLU A 231 2.50 -0.90 -14.77
C GLU A 231 2.02 -2.36 -14.68
N PHE A 232 0.73 -2.58 -14.92
CA PHE A 232 0.08 -3.88 -15.06
C PHE A 232 -0.87 -3.88 -16.25
N ASP A 233 -1.25 -5.05 -16.71
CA ASP A 233 -2.19 -5.22 -17.81
C ASP A 233 -3.60 -5.50 -17.25
N GLU A 234 -4.51 -4.54 -17.36
CA GLU A 234 -5.89 -4.70 -16.93
C GLU A 234 -6.66 -5.68 -17.80
N MET A 235 -6.17 -5.92 -19.04
CA MET A 235 -6.74 -6.88 -19.97
C MET A 235 -6.26 -8.31 -19.72
N GLU A 236 -5.26 -8.51 -18.85
CA GLU A 236 -4.83 -9.83 -18.47
C GLU A 236 -5.96 -10.55 -17.75
N SER A 237 -6.25 -11.78 -18.18
CA SER A 237 -7.37 -12.56 -17.62
C SER A 237 -8.76 -11.89 -17.79
N ALA A 238 -8.87 -10.86 -18.62
CA ALA A 238 -10.13 -10.21 -18.90
C ALA A 238 -11.13 -11.21 -19.49
N ARG A 239 -12.35 -11.22 -18.93
CA ARG A 239 -13.39 -12.16 -19.30
C ARG A 239 -14.78 -11.55 -19.15
N VAL A 240 -15.77 -12.17 -19.76
CA VAL A 240 -17.18 -11.75 -19.63
C VAL A 240 -17.90 -12.76 -18.73
N VAL A 241 -18.56 -12.26 -17.68
CA VAL A 241 -19.41 -13.05 -16.76
C VAL A 241 -20.79 -12.37 -16.74
N ASP A 242 -21.83 -13.11 -17.08
CA ASP A 242 -23.22 -12.62 -17.13
C ASP A 242 -23.39 -11.32 -17.93
N GLY A 243 -22.61 -11.16 -19.01
CA GLY A 243 -22.64 -9.98 -19.88
C GLY A 243 -21.83 -8.79 -19.38
N VAL A 244 -21.18 -8.90 -18.22
CA VAL A 244 -20.29 -7.87 -17.67
C VAL A 244 -18.83 -8.20 -17.98
N GLN A 245 -18.11 -7.23 -18.52
CA GLN A 245 -16.67 -7.36 -18.75
C GLN A 245 -15.93 -7.20 -17.42
N LEU A 246 -15.12 -8.19 -17.06
CA LEU A 246 -14.22 -8.19 -15.90
C LEU A 246 -12.79 -7.92 -16.35
N TYR A 247 -12.02 -7.27 -15.48
CA TYR A 247 -10.65 -6.84 -15.72
C TYR A 247 -9.72 -7.31 -14.59
N ASN A 248 -8.43 -7.25 -14.78
CA ASN A 248 -7.46 -7.22 -13.69
C ASN A 248 -7.50 -5.81 -13.07
N TYR A 249 -8.43 -5.61 -12.11
CA TYR A 249 -8.75 -4.27 -11.61
C TYR A 249 -7.81 -3.81 -10.49
N TRP A 250 -7.49 -4.68 -9.52
CA TRP A 250 -6.63 -4.29 -8.40
C TRP A 250 -5.18 -4.02 -8.80
N GLY A 251 -4.65 -4.71 -9.82
CA GLY A 251 -3.30 -4.47 -10.33
C GLY A 251 -2.20 -5.27 -9.65
N TYR A 252 -2.50 -6.29 -8.85
CA TYR A 252 -1.49 -7.15 -8.21
C TYR A 252 -0.81 -8.12 -9.18
N ASN A 253 -0.54 -7.70 -10.41
CA ASN A 253 0.12 -8.52 -11.42
C ASN A 253 1.05 -7.66 -12.28
N THR A 254 2.25 -7.38 -11.76
CA THR A 254 3.16 -6.36 -12.28
C THR A 254 3.83 -6.77 -13.59
N VAL A 255 3.71 -5.91 -14.60
CA VAL A 255 4.40 -5.99 -15.89
C VAL A 255 5.75 -5.27 -15.83
N SER A 256 5.79 -4.06 -15.27
CA SER A 256 7.01 -3.28 -15.12
C SER A 256 7.07 -2.60 -13.76
N PHE A 257 8.20 -2.78 -13.07
CA PHE A 257 8.38 -2.36 -11.68
C PHE A 257 8.83 -0.89 -11.53
N PHE A 258 9.45 -0.30 -12.56
CA PHE A 258 9.96 1.08 -12.52
C PHE A 258 9.02 2.08 -13.19
N ALA A 259 7.96 1.62 -13.83
CA ALA A 259 7.01 2.45 -14.55
C ALA A 259 5.70 2.58 -13.79
N PRO A 260 5.10 3.78 -13.68
CA PRO A 260 3.73 3.93 -13.22
C PRO A 260 2.76 3.40 -14.27
N ASN A 261 1.57 2.97 -13.81
CA ASN A 261 0.53 2.49 -14.72
C ASN A 261 0.10 3.58 -15.69
N THR A 262 0.22 3.30 -16.98
CA THR A 262 -0.04 4.25 -18.07
C THR A 262 -1.51 4.69 -18.10
N SER A 263 -2.44 3.78 -17.78
CA SER A 263 -3.89 4.04 -17.81
C SER A 263 -4.37 4.91 -16.63
N TYR A 264 -3.54 5.10 -15.60
CA TYR A 264 -3.86 6.00 -14.48
C TYR A 264 -3.49 7.46 -14.75
N ALA A 265 -2.78 7.77 -15.84
CA ALA A 265 -2.52 9.13 -16.26
C ALA A 265 -3.70 9.67 -17.08
N PHE A 266 -4.20 10.86 -16.74
CA PHE A 266 -5.23 11.57 -17.50
C PHE A 266 -4.65 12.23 -18.74
N HIS A 267 -3.45 12.81 -18.60
CA HIS A 267 -2.68 13.36 -19.71
C HIS A 267 -1.42 12.53 -19.93
N GLN A 268 -1.37 11.86 -21.09
CA GLN A 268 -0.20 11.06 -21.45
C GLN A 268 0.79 11.92 -22.21
N GLU A 269 1.85 12.36 -21.55
CA GLU A 269 2.97 13.07 -22.14
C GLU A 269 4.11 12.08 -22.40
N HIS A 270 4.46 11.86 -23.67
CA HIS A 270 5.56 10.95 -24.02
C HIS A 270 6.89 11.45 -23.46
N ASN A 271 7.69 10.54 -22.90
CA ASN A 271 8.98 10.78 -22.25
C ASN A 271 8.90 11.58 -20.93
N HIS A 272 7.69 11.92 -20.48
CA HIS A 272 7.37 12.50 -19.18
C HIS A 272 6.35 11.66 -18.42
N GLU A 273 6.29 10.38 -18.75
CA GLU A 273 5.45 9.41 -18.05
C GLU A 273 5.80 9.42 -16.56
N GLY A 274 4.78 9.56 -15.73
CA GLY A 274 4.94 9.68 -14.28
C GLY A 274 4.88 11.10 -13.74
N ASP A 275 4.97 12.16 -14.54
CA ASP A 275 4.91 13.54 -14.05
C ASP A 275 3.57 13.89 -13.40
N GLU A 276 2.47 13.29 -13.90
CA GLU A 276 1.16 13.46 -13.26
C GLU A 276 1.12 12.83 -11.87
N LEU A 277 1.71 11.65 -11.69
CA LEU A 277 1.87 11.02 -10.37
C LEU A 277 2.80 11.84 -9.46
N LYS A 278 3.92 12.36 -9.99
CA LYS A 278 4.84 13.22 -9.23
C LYS A 278 4.12 14.49 -8.74
N ARG A 279 3.26 15.07 -9.60
CA ARG A 279 2.43 16.24 -9.23
C ARG A 279 1.45 15.89 -8.11
N LEU A 280 0.76 14.75 -8.20
CA LEU A 280 -0.12 14.27 -7.15
C LEU A 280 0.63 14.10 -5.83
N ILE A 281 1.78 13.41 -5.83
CA ILE A 281 2.59 13.17 -4.63
C ILE A 281 3.06 14.49 -4.03
N ARG A 282 3.54 15.44 -4.85
CA ARG A 282 3.95 16.76 -4.37
C ARG A 282 2.82 17.47 -3.65
N GLU A 283 1.63 17.53 -4.26
CA GLU A 283 0.47 18.22 -3.68
C GLU A 283 -0.07 17.53 -2.42
N LEU A 284 -0.05 16.19 -2.35
CA LEU A 284 -0.37 15.46 -1.12
C LEU A 284 0.56 15.89 0.02
N LYS A 285 1.87 15.90 -0.23
CA LYS A 285 2.87 16.31 0.77
C LYS A 285 2.74 17.78 1.18
N GLU A 286 2.45 18.68 0.24
CA GLU A 286 2.17 20.09 0.54
C GLU A 286 0.94 20.25 1.45
N ASN A 287 0.03 19.30 1.44
CA ASN A 287 -1.14 19.25 2.29
C ASN A 287 -0.98 18.38 3.56
N GLY A 288 0.25 17.93 3.86
CA GLY A 288 0.55 17.19 5.07
C GLY A 288 0.20 15.69 5.01
N ILE A 289 0.13 15.10 3.80
CA ILE A 289 -0.23 13.70 3.59
C ILE A 289 0.96 12.96 2.99
N GLU A 290 1.48 11.96 3.69
CA GLU A 290 2.51 11.03 3.21
C GLU A 290 1.93 10.05 2.19
N VAL A 291 2.79 9.51 1.33
CA VAL A 291 2.40 8.53 0.30
C VAL A 291 3.16 7.23 0.49
N ILE A 292 2.42 6.16 0.70
CA ILE A 292 2.90 4.78 0.80
C ILE A 292 2.43 4.06 -0.47
N LEU A 293 3.32 3.29 -1.10
CA LEU A 293 2.99 2.47 -2.26
C LEU A 293 2.85 1.01 -1.86
N ASP A 294 1.77 0.38 -2.30
CA ASP A 294 1.62 -1.07 -2.24
C ASP A 294 2.42 -1.70 -3.39
N VAL A 295 3.42 -2.54 -3.06
CA VAL A 295 4.38 -3.09 -3.99
C VAL A 295 4.36 -4.62 -4.01
N VAL A 296 4.40 -5.18 -5.21
CA VAL A 296 4.24 -6.62 -5.45
C VAL A 296 5.56 -7.20 -5.95
N PHE A 297 6.43 -7.62 -5.03
CA PHE A 297 7.70 -8.29 -5.37
C PHE A 297 7.68 -9.81 -5.16
N ASN A 298 6.54 -10.36 -4.82
CA ASN A 298 6.40 -11.79 -4.59
C ASN A 298 6.25 -12.59 -5.90
N HIS A 299 5.72 -11.99 -6.97
CA HIS A 299 5.54 -12.60 -8.29
C HIS A 299 5.56 -11.55 -9.41
N THR A 300 5.41 -12.01 -10.66
CA THR A 300 5.31 -11.16 -11.86
C THR A 300 4.15 -11.59 -12.75
N ALA A 301 3.76 -10.72 -13.69
CA ALA A 301 2.71 -11.00 -14.68
C ALA A 301 3.11 -12.09 -15.73
N GLU A 302 4.26 -12.71 -15.62
CA GLU A 302 4.66 -13.77 -16.56
C GLU A 302 4.05 -15.15 -16.25
N GLY A 303 3.29 -15.29 -15.13
CA GLY A 303 2.60 -16.54 -14.79
C GLY A 303 3.54 -17.76 -14.68
N ASN A 304 2.98 -18.97 -14.84
CA ASN A 304 3.75 -20.23 -14.81
C ASN A 304 4.37 -20.55 -16.19
N GLU A 305 4.73 -21.83 -16.44
CA GLU A 305 5.30 -22.32 -17.68
C GLU A 305 4.43 -22.09 -18.92
N ASN A 306 3.11 -21.93 -18.73
CA ASN A 306 2.13 -21.65 -19.79
C ASN A 306 1.88 -20.14 -19.96
N GLY A 307 2.44 -19.32 -19.07
CA GLY A 307 2.30 -17.88 -19.12
C GLY A 307 3.21 -17.21 -20.15
N PRO A 308 3.04 -15.91 -20.38
CA PRO A 308 3.81 -15.17 -21.37
C PRO A 308 5.30 -15.08 -21.00
N CYS A 309 6.14 -14.81 -22.01
CA CYS A 309 7.57 -14.55 -21.85
C CYS A 309 7.86 -13.20 -22.49
N PHE A 310 7.89 -12.13 -21.68
CA PHE A 310 8.10 -10.79 -22.20
C PHE A 310 9.19 -9.99 -21.47
N CYS A 311 9.75 -10.52 -20.38
CA CYS A 311 10.80 -9.86 -19.59
C CYS A 311 11.73 -10.89 -18.94
N PHE A 312 11.55 -11.17 -17.65
CA PHE A 312 12.48 -11.95 -16.80
C PHE A 312 12.69 -13.39 -17.27
N LYS A 313 11.63 -14.06 -17.76
CA LYS A 313 11.72 -15.42 -18.31
C LYS A 313 12.73 -15.51 -19.46
N GLY A 314 12.71 -14.51 -20.33
CA GLY A 314 13.57 -14.48 -21.50
C GLY A 314 14.98 -13.93 -21.24
N ILE A 315 15.20 -13.27 -20.11
CA ILE A 315 16.49 -12.68 -19.72
C ILE A 315 17.31 -13.65 -18.89
N ASP A 316 16.76 -14.16 -17.77
CA ASP A 316 17.40 -15.12 -16.87
C ASP A 316 16.35 -15.83 -15.99
N ASN A 317 15.53 -16.68 -16.56
CA ASN A 317 14.43 -17.33 -15.87
C ASN A 317 14.86 -18.00 -14.54
N ASN A 318 15.95 -18.75 -14.56
CA ASN A 318 16.46 -19.51 -13.41
C ASN A 318 17.10 -18.63 -12.31
N ILE A 319 17.28 -17.35 -12.55
CA ILE A 319 17.80 -16.38 -11.58
C ILE A 319 16.62 -15.62 -10.92
N TYR A 320 15.69 -15.15 -11.75
CA TYR A 320 14.60 -14.32 -11.27
C TYR A 320 13.52 -15.13 -10.56
N TYR A 321 13.31 -16.41 -10.88
CA TYR A 321 12.23 -17.21 -10.30
C TYR A 321 12.74 -18.32 -9.39
N MET A 322 11.97 -18.64 -8.38
CA MET A 322 12.15 -19.86 -7.59
C MET A 322 11.64 -21.03 -8.41
N LEU A 323 12.53 -21.96 -8.74
CA LEU A 323 12.21 -23.12 -9.56
C LEU A 323 12.34 -24.42 -8.79
N THR A 324 11.46 -25.37 -9.11
CA THR A 324 11.55 -26.77 -8.67
C THR A 324 12.78 -27.44 -9.33
N PRO A 325 13.24 -28.59 -8.81
CA PRO A 325 14.44 -29.26 -9.37
C PRO A 325 14.32 -29.67 -10.84
N ASP A 326 13.11 -29.73 -11.39
CA ASP A 326 12.82 -30.02 -12.80
C ASP A 326 12.53 -28.78 -13.64
N GLY A 327 12.79 -27.58 -13.08
CA GLY A 327 12.79 -26.30 -13.79
C GLY A 327 11.40 -25.66 -13.93
N TYR A 328 10.37 -26.13 -13.21
CA TYR A 328 9.07 -25.50 -13.13
C TYR A 328 8.99 -24.50 -11.96
N TYR A 329 7.87 -23.78 -11.79
CA TYR A 329 7.77 -22.71 -10.83
C TYR A 329 7.17 -23.16 -9.48
N TYR A 330 7.77 -22.71 -8.37
CA TYR A 330 7.05 -22.67 -7.11
C TYR A 330 5.91 -21.65 -7.19
N ASN A 331 4.85 -21.86 -6.41
CA ASN A 331 3.64 -21.01 -6.45
C ASN A 331 3.14 -20.64 -5.05
N PHE A 332 4.00 -20.06 -4.21
CA PHE A 332 3.61 -19.55 -2.90
C PHE A 332 2.79 -18.25 -2.97
N SER A 333 2.74 -17.61 -4.14
CA SER A 333 1.93 -16.42 -4.40
C SER A 333 0.48 -16.72 -4.79
N GLY A 334 0.20 -17.94 -5.28
CA GLY A 334 -1.08 -18.27 -5.91
C GLY A 334 -1.21 -17.79 -7.36
N CYS A 335 -0.22 -17.02 -7.88
CA CYS A 335 -0.26 -16.37 -9.19
C CYS A 335 0.59 -17.07 -10.27
N GLY A 336 1.07 -18.28 -10.00
CA GLY A 336 1.77 -19.15 -10.95
C GLY A 336 3.29 -19.08 -10.91
N ASN A 337 3.89 -18.06 -10.33
CA ASN A 337 5.33 -17.94 -10.13
C ASN A 337 5.68 -17.25 -8.80
N VAL A 338 6.93 -17.32 -8.42
CA VAL A 338 7.49 -16.65 -7.25
C VAL A 338 8.85 -16.08 -7.61
N LEU A 339 9.09 -14.79 -7.30
CA LEU A 339 10.40 -14.18 -7.46
C LEU A 339 11.39 -14.73 -6.42
N ASN A 340 12.62 -15.00 -6.87
CA ASN A 340 13.73 -15.44 -6.03
C ASN A 340 14.40 -14.25 -5.34
N CYS A 341 13.68 -13.58 -4.42
CA CYS A 341 14.04 -12.29 -3.85
C CYS A 341 15.39 -12.28 -3.13
N ASN A 342 15.86 -13.43 -2.61
CA ASN A 342 17.13 -13.54 -1.91
C ASN A 342 18.33 -13.83 -2.84
N HIS A 343 18.10 -14.11 -4.13
CA HIS A 343 19.18 -14.16 -5.11
C HIS A 343 19.84 -12.78 -5.26
N PRO A 344 21.18 -12.65 -5.25
CA PRO A 344 21.86 -11.35 -5.27
C PRO A 344 21.43 -10.40 -6.40
N VAL A 345 21.17 -10.93 -7.59
CA VAL A 345 20.71 -10.15 -8.77
C VAL A 345 19.30 -9.60 -8.52
N VAL A 346 18.37 -10.43 -8.04
CA VAL A 346 16.99 -10.04 -7.79
C VAL A 346 16.91 -9.07 -6.61
N ARG A 347 17.69 -9.32 -5.55
CA ARG A 347 17.82 -8.42 -4.42
C ARG A 347 18.27 -7.03 -4.84
N ARG A 348 19.30 -6.95 -5.70
CA ARG A 348 19.75 -5.67 -6.28
C ARG A 348 18.63 -5.00 -7.08
N PHE A 349 17.95 -5.74 -7.95
CA PHE A 349 16.83 -5.25 -8.74
C PHE A 349 15.73 -4.63 -7.86
N ILE A 350 15.31 -5.33 -6.79
CA ILE A 350 14.30 -4.83 -5.84
C ILE A 350 14.79 -3.57 -5.13
N THR A 351 16.03 -3.56 -4.66
CA THR A 351 16.62 -2.38 -3.98
C THR A 351 16.70 -1.18 -4.92
N ASP A 352 17.17 -1.37 -6.15
CA ASP A 352 17.25 -0.31 -7.17
C ASP A 352 15.84 0.23 -7.51
N CYS A 353 14.84 -0.64 -7.58
CA CYS A 353 13.46 -0.26 -7.82
C CYS A 353 12.91 0.62 -6.69
N LEU A 354 13.04 0.20 -5.45
CA LEU A 354 12.55 0.98 -4.30
C LEU A 354 13.27 2.32 -4.17
N ARG A 355 14.58 2.35 -4.42
CA ARG A 355 15.35 3.60 -4.48
C ARG A 355 14.87 4.53 -5.58
N HIS A 356 14.53 3.98 -6.77
CA HIS A 356 13.93 4.77 -7.84
C HIS A 356 12.64 5.47 -7.38
N TRP A 357 11.71 4.73 -6.78
CA TRP A 357 10.46 5.32 -6.27
C TRP A 357 10.70 6.30 -5.12
N ALA A 358 11.70 6.05 -4.28
CA ALA A 358 12.10 6.96 -3.20
C ALA A 358 12.71 8.27 -3.71
N VAL A 359 13.58 8.19 -4.72
CA VAL A 359 14.34 9.35 -5.22
C VAL A 359 13.56 10.14 -6.27
N GLU A 360 13.01 9.44 -7.29
CA GLU A 360 12.33 10.09 -8.42
C GLU A 360 10.91 10.52 -8.07
N TYR A 361 10.18 9.69 -7.30
CA TYR A 361 8.79 9.97 -6.94
C TYR A 361 8.62 10.47 -5.50
N ARG A 362 9.69 10.40 -4.70
CA ARG A 362 9.74 10.94 -3.33
C ARG A 362 8.63 10.43 -2.44
N VAL A 363 8.27 9.14 -2.57
CA VAL A 363 7.31 8.46 -1.71
C VAL A 363 7.86 8.32 -0.28
N ASP A 364 6.99 8.08 0.70
CA ASP A 364 7.34 8.04 2.13
C ASP A 364 7.43 6.61 2.67
N GLY A 365 6.96 5.63 1.91
CA GLY A 365 7.00 4.25 2.35
C GLY A 365 6.48 3.25 1.33
N PHE A 366 6.55 1.97 1.72
CA PHE A 366 6.12 0.83 0.93
C PHE A 366 5.41 -0.20 1.81
N ARG A 367 4.27 -0.69 1.34
CA ARG A 367 3.60 -1.89 1.85
C ARG A 367 3.91 -3.04 0.89
N PHE A 368 4.41 -4.14 1.40
CA PHE A 368 4.83 -5.29 0.59
C PHE A 368 3.77 -6.38 0.62
N ASP A 369 3.20 -6.63 -0.54
CA ASP A 369 2.25 -7.71 -0.78
C ASP A 369 2.89 -9.07 -0.53
N LEU A 370 2.20 -9.96 0.20
CA LEU A 370 2.67 -11.31 0.56
C LEU A 370 4.15 -11.34 0.98
N ALA A 371 4.54 -10.43 1.88
CA ALA A 371 5.95 -10.17 2.23
C ALA A 371 6.69 -11.39 2.81
N SER A 372 5.99 -12.39 3.33
CA SER A 372 6.62 -13.63 3.79
C SER A 372 7.35 -14.38 2.67
N ILE A 373 6.98 -14.17 1.41
CA ILE A 373 7.70 -14.71 0.25
C ILE A 373 9.12 -14.16 0.16
N LEU A 374 9.31 -12.87 0.48
CA LEU A 374 10.64 -12.25 0.48
C LEU A 374 11.56 -12.89 1.55
N GLY A 375 10.98 -13.56 2.53
CA GLY A 375 11.70 -14.29 3.57
C GLY A 375 12.06 -15.74 3.22
N ARG A 376 11.76 -16.23 2.01
CA ARG A 376 12.04 -17.60 1.60
C ARG A 376 13.38 -17.73 0.87
N ASP A 377 14.04 -18.88 1.05
CA ASP A 377 15.21 -19.27 0.27
C ASP A 377 14.81 -19.78 -1.15
N GLN A 378 15.77 -20.07 -1.98
CA GLN A 378 15.55 -20.55 -3.35
C GLN A 378 14.76 -21.85 -3.45
N ASN A 379 14.64 -22.63 -2.37
CA ASN A 379 13.89 -23.88 -2.30
C ASN A 379 12.51 -23.70 -1.64
N GLY A 380 12.16 -22.44 -1.29
CA GLY A 380 10.91 -22.08 -0.68
C GLY A 380 10.85 -22.21 0.85
N ALA A 381 11.95 -22.57 1.52
CA ALA A 381 12.00 -22.63 2.98
C ALA A 381 12.09 -21.23 3.61
N PRO A 382 11.36 -20.94 4.71
CA PRO A 382 11.49 -19.68 5.43
C PRO A 382 12.90 -19.54 6.03
N MET A 383 13.50 -18.35 5.89
CA MET A 383 14.80 -18.00 6.45
C MET A 383 14.61 -17.22 7.76
N GLU A 384 15.48 -17.46 8.74
CA GLU A 384 15.51 -16.66 9.96
C GLU A 384 16.03 -15.23 9.70
N ASN A 385 17.04 -15.09 8.84
CA ASN A 385 17.67 -13.83 8.47
C ASN A 385 17.68 -13.65 6.94
N PRO A 386 16.56 -13.28 6.32
CA PRO A 386 16.49 -13.10 4.87
C PRO A 386 17.32 -11.89 4.41
N PRO A 387 18.30 -12.08 3.51
CA PRO A 387 19.20 -11.01 3.08
C PRO A 387 18.49 -9.79 2.44
N ILE A 388 17.38 -9.99 1.75
CA ILE A 388 16.63 -8.88 1.16
C ILE A 388 15.99 -8.00 2.23
N LEU A 389 15.37 -8.58 3.25
CA LEU A 389 14.69 -7.82 4.30
C LEU A 389 15.69 -7.03 5.14
N GLU A 390 16.86 -7.64 5.43
CA GLU A 390 17.98 -6.95 6.08
C GLU A 390 18.50 -5.80 5.23
N ALA A 391 18.75 -6.05 3.93
CA ALA A 391 19.26 -5.03 3.02
C ALA A 391 18.33 -3.82 2.94
N LEU A 392 17.01 -4.02 2.89
CA LEU A 392 16.03 -2.94 2.87
C LEU A 392 15.94 -2.20 4.21
N ALA A 393 16.04 -2.93 5.33
CA ALA A 393 16.01 -2.34 6.67
C ALA A 393 17.16 -1.35 6.92
N PHE A 394 18.34 -1.62 6.35
CA PHE A 394 19.55 -0.83 6.56
C PHE A 394 20.01 -0.03 5.34
N ASP A 395 19.19 0.05 4.29
CA ASP A 395 19.51 0.86 3.13
C ASP A 395 19.53 2.35 3.47
N SER A 396 20.59 3.06 3.05
CA SER A 396 20.79 4.47 3.40
C SER A 396 19.76 5.42 2.80
N ILE A 397 19.19 5.09 1.63
CA ILE A 397 18.14 5.89 0.98
C ILE A 397 16.76 5.57 1.58
N LEU A 398 16.53 4.29 1.91
CA LEU A 398 15.27 3.82 2.49
C LEU A 398 15.21 3.96 4.02
N GLY A 399 16.24 4.51 4.65
CA GLY A 399 16.44 4.52 6.12
C GLY A 399 15.28 5.10 6.92
N ASP A 400 14.66 6.18 6.44
CA ASP A 400 13.54 6.85 7.13
C ASP A 400 12.16 6.48 6.55
N MET A 401 12.11 5.59 5.55
CA MET A 401 10.86 5.21 4.90
C MET A 401 10.06 4.22 5.72
N LYS A 402 8.75 4.26 5.61
CA LYS A 402 7.86 3.27 6.20
C LYS A 402 7.99 1.96 5.42
N LEU A 403 8.37 0.88 6.10
CA LEU A 403 8.40 -0.48 5.55
C LEU A 403 7.33 -1.29 6.27
N ILE A 404 6.29 -1.69 5.54
CA ILE A 404 5.13 -2.40 6.06
C ILE A 404 5.04 -3.76 5.38
N ALA A 405 4.95 -4.83 6.16
CA ALA A 405 4.82 -6.17 5.65
C ALA A 405 3.38 -6.67 5.76
N GLU A 406 2.85 -7.20 4.67
CA GLU A 406 1.82 -8.20 4.77
C GLU A 406 2.47 -9.54 5.12
N ALA A 407 2.52 -9.85 6.42
CA ALA A 407 3.39 -10.88 6.98
C ALA A 407 2.83 -12.30 6.85
N TRP A 408 2.34 -12.67 5.65
CA TRP A 408 1.88 -14.01 5.27
C TRP A 408 2.08 -14.28 3.78
N ASP A 409 1.72 -15.49 3.32
CA ASP A 409 1.67 -15.86 1.91
C ASP A 409 0.59 -16.91 1.61
N ALA A 410 0.32 -17.15 0.31
CA ALA A 410 -0.67 -18.12 -0.14
C ALA A 410 -0.20 -19.59 0.05
N GLY A 411 1.06 -19.83 0.37
CA GLY A 411 1.60 -21.14 0.74
C GLY A 411 1.33 -21.53 2.20
N GLY A 412 0.65 -20.67 2.98
CA GLY A 412 0.26 -20.94 4.37
C GLY A 412 1.27 -20.49 5.42
N LEU A 413 2.32 -19.76 5.06
CA LEU A 413 3.22 -19.12 6.03
C LEU A 413 2.55 -17.88 6.61
N TYR A 414 2.42 -17.82 7.95
CA TYR A 414 1.84 -16.70 8.68
C TYR A 414 2.82 -16.22 9.76
N GLN A 415 3.39 -15.03 9.58
CA GLN A 415 4.48 -14.49 10.40
C GLN A 415 4.09 -13.20 11.17
N VAL A 416 2.79 -12.90 11.31
CA VAL A 416 2.36 -11.73 12.09
C VAL A 416 2.85 -11.85 13.54
N GLY A 417 3.65 -10.88 13.96
CA GLY A 417 4.35 -10.86 15.25
C GLY A 417 5.72 -11.55 15.27
N SER A 418 6.06 -12.29 14.21
CA SER A 418 7.35 -13.02 14.09
C SER A 418 8.08 -12.75 12.77
N PHE A 419 7.63 -11.77 11.99
CA PHE A 419 8.29 -11.37 10.74
C PHE A 419 9.72 -10.89 11.01
N PRO A 420 10.71 -11.28 10.18
CA PRO A 420 12.09 -10.83 10.32
C PRO A 420 12.22 -9.32 10.09
N SER A 421 12.21 -8.54 11.17
CA SER A 421 11.95 -7.10 11.10
C SER A 421 13.16 -6.20 11.32
N TRP A 422 14.24 -6.71 11.91
CA TRP A 422 15.38 -5.89 12.37
C TRP A 422 14.98 -4.62 13.14
N ASN A 423 13.84 -4.68 13.87
CA ASN A 423 13.22 -3.55 14.59
C ASN A 423 12.90 -2.35 13.67
N ARG A 424 12.72 -2.60 12.37
CA ARG A 424 12.53 -1.57 11.34
C ARG A 424 11.22 -1.72 10.60
N TRP A 425 10.79 -2.96 10.35
CA TRP A 425 9.56 -3.28 9.65
C TRP A 425 8.35 -3.23 10.57
N ALA A 426 7.28 -2.60 10.12
CA ALA A 426 5.94 -2.76 10.68
C ALA A 426 5.19 -3.87 9.92
N GLU A 427 4.08 -4.32 10.48
CA GLU A 427 3.25 -5.38 9.91
C GLU A 427 1.78 -4.96 9.88
N TRP A 428 1.07 -5.29 8.83
CA TRP A 428 -0.38 -5.33 8.89
C TRP A 428 -0.79 -6.36 9.95
N ASN A 429 -1.43 -5.89 11.02
CA ASN A 429 -1.78 -6.76 12.13
C ASN A 429 -3.10 -7.51 11.89
N GLY A 430 -3.03 -8.65 11.20
CA GLY A 430 -4.19 -9.51 10.94
C GLY A 430 -4.87 -10.03 12.22
N ARG A 431 -4.11 -10.18 13.33
CA ARG A 431 -4.72 -10.56 14.63
C ARG A 431 -5.49 -9.41 15.26
N TYR A 432 -5.06 -8.16 15.06
CA TYR A 432 -5.86 -7.01 15.46
C TYR A 432 -7.21 -7.04 14.73
N ARG A 433 -7.20 -7.18 13.41
CA ARG A 433 -8.40 -7.28 12.60
C ARG A 433 -9.37 -8.34 13.13
N ASP A 434 -8.87 -9.56 13.30
CA ASP A 434 -9.71 -10.72 13.63
C ASP A 434 -10.26 -10.65 15.05
N ASP A 435 -9.42 -10.32 16.04
CA ASP A 435 -9.82 -10.20 17.45
C ASP A 435 -10.79 -9.03 17.66
N MET A 436 -10.55 -7.90 16.99
CA MET A 436 -11.43 -6.74 17.12
C MET A 436 -12.76 -6.93 16.40
N ARG A 437 -12.79 -7.51 15.20
CA ARG A 437 -14.04 -7.87 14.52
C ARG A 437 -14.92 -8.78 15.37
N SER A 438 -14.32 -9.83 15.96
CA SER A 438 -15.00 -10.76 16.85
C SER A 438 -15.55 -10.05 18.10
N PHE A 439 -14.79 -9.17 18.73
CA PHE A 439 -15.25 -8.43 19.91
C PHE A 439 -16.37 -7.45 19.58
N LEU A 440 -16.22 -6.67 18.52
CA LEU A 440 -17.20 -5.68 18.06
C LEU A 440 -18.54 -6.34 17.67
N LYS A 441 -18.49 -7.54 17.10
CA LYS A 441 -19.67 -8.36 16.82
C LYS A 441 -20.37 -8.88 18.10
N GLY A 442 -19.63 -8.99 19.21
CA GLY A 442 -20.12 -9.46 20.50
C GLY A 442 -19.87 -10.93 20.74
N ASP A 443 -18.84 -11.52 20.15
CA ASP A 443 -18.44 -12.90 20.42
C ASP A 443 -17.94 -13.05 21.88
N SER A 444 -18.20 -14.20 22.48
CA SER A 444 -17.74 -14.50 23.84
C SER A 444 -16.28 -14.96 23.87
N GLY A 445 -15.59 -14.72 24.97
CA GLY A 445 -14.22 -15.21 25.23
C GLY A 445 -13.11 -14.42 24.50
N VAL A 446 -13.41 -13.26 23.92
CA VAL A 446 -12.48 -12.44 23.15
C VAL A 446 -12.05 -11.13 23.82
N ALA A 447 -12.71 -10.72 24.89
CA ALA A 447 -12.47 -9.43 25.55
C ALA A 447 -11.01 -9.20 25.96
N GLY A 448 -10.33 -10.22 26.50
CA GLY A 448 -8.91 -10.12 26.89
C GLY A 448 -7.99 -9.88 25.68
N ARG A 449 -8.27 -10.53 24.55
CA ARG A 449 -7.53 -10.30 23.31
C ARG A 449 -7.81 -8.89 22.78
N ALA A 450 -9.06 -8.45 22.76
CA ALA A 450 -9.43 -7.10 22.33
C ALA A 450 -8.70 -6.01 23.12
N ILE A 451 -8.63 -6.14 24.48
CA ILE A 451 -7.83 -5.24 25.32
C ILE A 451 -6.36 -5.25 24.89
N THR A 452 -5.77 -6.42 24.67
CA THR A 452 -4.37 -6.55 24.24
C THR A 452 -4.15 -5.87 22.88
N ARG A 453 -5.10 -6.02 21.92
CA ARG A 453 -5.03 -5.35 20.61
C ARG A 453 -5.08 -3.83 20.75
N ILE A 454 -6.05 -3.30 21.48
CA ILE A 454 -6.24 -1.86 21.69
C ILE A 454 -5.02 -1.23 22.38
N THR A 455 -4.42 -1.93 23.33
CA THR A 455 -3.28 -1.41 24.09
C THR A 455 -1.91 -1.60 23.42
N GLY A 456 -1.87 -2.08 22.16
CA GLY A 456 -0.65 -2.11 21.35
C GLY A 456 -0.06 -3.48 21.07
N SER A 457 -0.82 -4.58 21.28
CA SER A 457 -0.44 -5.96 20.92
C SER A 457 0.92 -6.41 21.50
N SER A 458 1.15 -6.13 22.78
CA SER A 458 2.43 -6.42 23.47
C SER A 458 2.77 -7.92 23.59
N ASP A 459 1.81 -8.81 23.33
CA ASP A 459 2.00 -10.25 23.21
C ASP A 459 2.73 -10.66 21.92
N MET A 460 2.80 -9.78 20.93
CA MET A 460 3.46 -9.99 19.64
C MET A 460 4.62 -9.02 19.41
N TYR A 461 4.48 -7.79 19.88
CA TYR A 461 5.46 -6.74 19.66
C TYR A 461 6.03 -6.29 21.02
N ASP A 462 7.19 -6.83 21.38
CA ASP A 462 7.85 -6.49 22.63
C ASP A 462 8.06 -4.97 22.73
N PRO A 463 7.49 -4.31 23.76
CA PRO A 463 7.64 -2.86 23.97
C PRO A 463 9.08 -2.37 24.06
N ALA A 464 10.01 -3.24 24.50
CA ALA A 464 11.43 -2.88 24.63
C ALA A 464 12.18 -2.85 23.30
N SER A 465 11.69 -3.53 22.26
CA SER A 465 12.36 -3.66 20.96
C SER A 465 11.56 -3.09 19.80
N ARG A 466 10.38 -3.64 19.54
CA ARG A 466 9.53 -3.26 18.39
C ARG A 466 8.44 -2.26 18.77
N GLY A 467 7.82 -2.46 19.95
CA GLY A 467 6.71 -1.66 20.42
C GLY A 467 5.47 -1.68 19.53
N TYR A 468 4.49 -0.88 19.88
CA TYR A 468 3.21 -0.77 19.16
C TYR A 468 3.34 -0.09 17.78
N SER A 469 4.43 0.61 17.51
CA SER A 469 4.70 1.19 16.18
C SER A 469 4.83 0.13 15.08
N ALA A 470 5.14 -1.11 15.45
CA ALA A 470 5.21 -2.24 14.52
C ALA A 470 3.84 -2.77 14.09
N SER A 471 2.76 -2.40 14.81
CA SER A 471 1.41 -2.89 14.58
C SER A 471 0.59 -1.91 13.77
N VAL A 472 0.49 -2.07 12.45
CA VAL A 472 -0.51 -1.35 11.66
C VAL A 472 -1.88 -1.97 11.96
N ASN A 473 -2.68 -1.22 12.72
CA ASN A 473 -4.00 -1.66 13.16
C ASN A 473 -5.03 -1.36 12.08
N PHE A 474 -5.85 -2.34 11.71
CA PHE A 474 -6.91 -2.17 10.74
C PHE A 474 -8.07 -3.14 11.02
N LEU A 475 -9.26 -2.77 10.59
CA LEU A 475 -10.44 -3.63 10.59
C LEU A 475 -10.80 -4.08 9.18
N THR A 476 -10.49 -3.25 8.20
CA THR A 476 -10.83 -3.41 6.79
C THR A 476 -9.68 -2.98 5.92
N CYS A 477 -9.56 -3.61 4.76
CA CYS A 477 -8.63 -3.27 3.68
C CYS A 477 -9.31 -3.65 2.35
N HIS A 478 -8.58 -3.52 1.23
CA HIS A 478 -9.10 -3.92 -0.09
C HIS A 478 -9.54 -5.39 -0.14
N ASP A 479 -8.91 -6.25 0.65
CA ASP A 479 -9.20 -7.69 0.72
C ASP A 479 -10.16 -7.99 1.89
N GLY A 480 -11.32 -8.54 1.59
CA GLY A 480 -12.40 -8.78 2.53
C GLY A 480 -13.58 -7.82 2.37
N PHE A 481 -14.45 -7.78 3.38
CA PHE A 481 -15.59 -6.86 3.40
C PHE A 481 -15.16 -5.43 3.71
N THR A 482 -15.86 -4.43 3.10
CA THR A 482 -15.84 -3.05 3.58
C THR A 482 -16.40 -2.97 4.99
N LEU A 483 -16.21 -1.86 5.69
CA LEU A 483 -16.71 -1.72 7.07
C LEU A 483 -18.25 -1.78 7.14
N TYR A 484 -18.93 -1.25 6.13
CA TYR A 484 -20.40 -1.36 6.06
C TYR A 484 -20.84 -2.79 5.75
N ASP A 485 -20.18 -3.48 4.80
CA ASP A 485 -20.51 -4.86 4.45
C ASP A 485 -20.22 -5.83 5.60
N LEU A 486 -19.22 -5.55 6.43
CA LEU A 486 -18.89 -6.33 7.63
C LEU A 486 -20.10 -6.43 8.60
N TYR A 487 -20.97 -5.42 8.61
CA TYR A 487 -22.18 -5.38 9.42
C TYR A 487 -23.48 -5.52 8.61
N SER A 488 -23.36 -5.89 7.34
CA SER A 488 -24.50 -6.06 6.44
C SER A 488 -24.64 -7.46 5.84
N TYR A 489 -23.57 -8.28 5.91
CA TYR A 489 -23.54 -9.61 5.31
C TYR A 489 -22.97 -10.64 6.27
N ASN A 490 -23.62 -11.80 6.38
CA ASN A 490 -23.05 -12.99 7.02
C ASN A 490 -22.24 -13.82 6.03
N GLU A 491 -22.67 -13.85 4.78
CA GLU A 491 -22.09 -14.66 3.70
C GLU A 491 -21.45 -13.73 2.66
N LYS A 492 -20.40 -14.21 2.01
CA LYS A 492 -19.82 -13.49 0.87
C LYS A 492 -20.67 -13.70 -0.38
N HIS A 493 -20.70 -12.69 -1.26
CA HIS A 493 -21.44 -12.66 -2.51
C HIS A 493 -20.53 -12.37 -3.70
N ASN A 494 -19.63 -13.32 -4.01
CA ASN A 494 -18.62 -13.19 -5.07
C ASN A 494 -19.06 -13.85 -6.40
N GLU A 495 -20.33 -14.20 -6.58
CA GLU A 495 -20.85 -14.88 -7.77
C GLU A 495 -20.50 -14.12 -9.05
N LYS A 496 -20.53 -12.77 -8.99
CA LYS A 496 -20.20 -11.88 -10.12
C LYS A 496 -18.74 -11.95 -10.54
N ASN A 497 -17.85 -12.55 -9.73
CA ASN A 497 -16.46 -12.81 -10.13
C ASN A 497 -16.34 -14.01 -11.09
N GLY A 498 -17.39 -14.83 -11.23
CA GLY A 498 -17.43 -15.95 -12.16
C GLY A 498 -16.81 -17.23 -11.65
N TRP A 499 -16.57 -17.35 -10.33
CA TRP A 499 -16.00 -18.53 -9.68
C TRP A 499 -16.99 -19.28 -8.78
N ASN A 500 -18.31 -19.10 -9.02
CA ASN A 500 -19.37 -19.73 -8.23
C ASN A 500 -19.22 -19.49 -6.71
N ASN A 501 -18.82 -18.27 -6.31
CA ASN A 501 -18.62 -17.87 -4.92
C ASN A 501 -17.56 -18.70 -4.16
N THR A 502 -16.60 -19.32 -4.87
CA THR A 502 -15.54 -20.12 -4.23
C THR A 502 -14.31 -19.31 -3.85
N ASP A 503 -14.13 -18.13 -4.43
CA ASP A 503 -13.03 -17.19 -4.17
C ASP A 503 -13.29 -16.28 -2.97
N GLY A 504 -12.26 -15.64 -2.46
CA GLY A 504 -12.33 -14.75 -1.30
C GLY A 504 -12.37 -15.48 0.05
N ASP A 505 -12.36 -14.72 1.14
CA ASP A 505 -12.33 -15.23 2.50
C ASP A 505 -13.70 -15.80 2.93
N ASN A 506 -13.69 -16.96 3.63
CA ASN A 506 -14.87 -17.58 4.22
C ASN A 506 -15.06 -17.22 5.70
N ASN A 507 -14.11 -16.56 6.33
CA ASN A 507 -14.07 -16.29 7.78
C ASN A 507 -14.03 -14.77 8.09
N GLY A 508 -14.88 -13.99 7.43
CA GLY A 508 -14.88 -12.53 7.56
C GLY A 508 -15.24 -11.99 8.95
N MET A 509 -15.68 -12.85 9.90
CA MET A 509 -16.14 -12.46 11.25
C MET A 509 -17.19 -11.35 11.18
N SER A 510 -18.01 -11.39 10.16
CA SER A 510 -19.08 -10.42 9.87
C SER A 510 -20.39 -10.76 10.59
N TRP A 511 -21.31 -9.81 10.57
CA TRP A 511 -22.66 -9.98 11.09
C TRP A 511 -23.65 -9.08 10.34
N ASN A 512 -24.70 -9.65 9.76
CA ASN A 512 -25.70 -8.93 8.98
C ASN A 512 -26.68 -8.07 9.82
N CYS A 513 -26.54 -8.05 11.14
CA CYS A 513 -27.43 -7.35 12.07
C CYS A 513 -28.91 -7.78 11.98
N GLY A 514 -29.19 -8.99 11.45
CA GLY A 514 -30.52 -9.57 11.34
C GLY A 514 -31.13 -9.56 9.94
N VAL A 515 -30.54 -8.82 8.99
CA VAL A 515 -30.97 -8.77 7.58
C VAL A 515 -29.74 -8.87 6.67
N GLU A 516 -29.73 -9.85 5.76
CA GLU A 516 -28.66 -10.01 4.79
C GLU A 516 -28.78 -8.95 3.68
N GLY A 517 -27.70 -8.17 3.48
CA GLY A 517 -27.62 -7.13 2.46
C GLY A 517 -28.32 -5.82 2.82
N GLU A 518 -28.61 -5.04 1.78
CA GLU A 518 -29.25 -3.72 1.93
C GLU A 518 -30.65 -3.83 2.55
N THR A 519 -31.02 -2.85 3.36
CA THR A 519 -32.34 -2.80 4.04
C THR A 519 -32.72 -1.36 4.42
N ASP A 520 -34.03 -1.09 4.43
CA ASP A 520 -34.58 0.18 4.92
C ASP A 520 -35.12 0.05 6.35
N ASP A 521 -34.94 -1.09 7.04
CA ASP A 521 -35.39 -1.27 8.42
C ASP A 521 -34.61 -0.32 9.34
N PRO A 522 -35.28 0.66 9.99
CA PRO A 522 -34.62 1.67 10.81
C PRO A 522 -33.85 1.08 12.01
N ALA A 523 -34.34 -0.04 12.58
CA ALA A 523 -33.69 -0.68 13.72
C ALA A 523 -32.36 -1.37 13.28
N VAL A 524 -32.38 -2.05 12.15
CA VAL A 524 -31.19 -2.68 11.57
C VAL A 524 -30.19 -1.61 11.15
N MET A 525 -30.65 -0.56 10.44
CA MET A 525 -29.78 0.53 10.01
C MET A 525 -29.17 1.31 11.18
N GLY A 526 -29.97 1.58 12.23
CA GLY A 526 -29.46 2.20 13.45
C GLY A 526 -28.38 1.36 14.14
N LEU A 527 -28.55 0.03 14.17
CA LEU A 527 -27.54 -0.88 14.71
C LEU A 527 -26.27 -0.89 13.84
N ARG A 528 -26.38 -0.99 12.52
CA ARG A 528 -25.24 -0.97 11.59
C ARG A 528 -24.43 0.31 11.75
N ARG A 529 -25.07 1.49 11.72
CA ARG A 529 -24.42 2.80 11.92
C ARG A 529 -23.69 2.85 13.28
N ARG A 530 -24.30 2.32 14.34
CA ARG A 530 -23.67 2.23 15.67
C ARG A 530 -22.41 1.38 15.66
N LEU A 531 -22.46 0.20 15.03
CA LEU A 531 -21.32 -0.70 14.96
C LEU A 531 -20.17 -0.12 14.11
N VAL A 532 -20.49 0.60 13.03
CA VAL A 532 -19.48 1.35 12.25
C VAL A 532 -18.82 2.44 13.11
N LYS A 533 -19.61 3.21 13.90
CA LYS A 533 -19.06 4.19 14.86
C LYS A 533 -18.18 3.52 15.93
N ASN A 534 -18.60 2.36 16.46
CA ASN A 534 -17.78 1.59 17.41
C ASN A 534 -16.45 1.16 16.81
N ALA A 535 -16.46 0.74 15.55
CA ALA A 535 -15.26 0.32 14.82
C ALA A 535 -14.25 1.47 14.71
N PHE A 536 -14.70 2.66 14.28
CA PHE A 536 -13.84 3.85 14.23
C PHE A 536 -13.34 4.27 15.61
N ALA A 537 -14.20 4.25 16.63
CA ALA A 537 -13.81 4.58 18.00
C ALA A 537 -12.73 3.61 18.52
N ALA A 538 -12.90 2.31 18.32
CA ALA A 538 -11.94 1.29 18.73
C ALA A 538 -10.59 1.46 17.98
N LEU A 539 -10.62 1.59 16.65
CA LEU A 539 -9.43 1.75 15.83
C LEU A 539 -8.64 3.01 16.21
N LEU A 540 -9.33 4.15 16.36
CA LEU A 540 -8.68 5.43 16.58
C LEU A 540 -8.30 5.68 18.05
N CYS A 541 -8.82 4.89 19.00
CA CYS A 541 -8.36 4.84 20.38
C CYS A 541 -7.30 3.75 20.64
N SER A 542 -6.90 2.99 19.62
CA SER A 542 -5.85 1.96 19.75
C SER A 542 -4.45 2.53 19.59
N ARG A 543 -3.48 1.97 20.34
CA ARG A 543 -2.06 2.32 20.23
C ARG A 543 -1.45 1.75 18.95
N GLY A 544 -0.58 2.53 18.31
CA GLY A 544 0.05 2.24 17.02
C GLY A 544 -0.62 2.94 15.85
N PRO A 545 -0.09 2.86 14.63
CA PRO A 545 -0.69 3.41 13.43
C PRO A 545 -2.07 2.80 13.16
N ALA A 546 -2.99 3.62 12.70
CA ALA A 546 -4.34 3.20 12.32
C ALA A 546 -4.48 3.22 10.80
N MET A 547 -5.15 2.22 10.22
CA MET A 547 -5.47 2.15 8.80
C MET A 547 -6.93 1.76 8.59
N PHE A 548 -7.58 2.35 7.59
CA PHE A 548 -8.91 1.97 7.13
C PHE A 548 -9.04 2.11 5.61
N PHE A 549 -10.01 1.40 5.04
CA PHE A 549 -10.23 1.36 3.60
C PHE A 549 -11.05 2.56 3.12
N ALA A 550 -10.72 3.09 1.95
CA ALA A 550 -11.37 4.24 1.36
C ALA A 550 -12.89 4.06 1.21
N GLY A 551 -13.65 5.01 1.72
CA GLY A 551 -15.11 4.99 1.71
C GLY A 551 -15.75 4.37 2.95
N ASP A 552 -14.99 3.72 3.85
CA ASP A 552 -15.53 3.20 5.11
C ASP A 552 -16.18 4.31 5.94
N GLU A 553 -15.62 5.51 5.89
CA GLU A 553 -16.10 6.70 6.61
C GLU A 553 -17.45 7.24 6.11
N PHE A 554 -17.92 6.79 4.95
CA PHE A 554 -19.27 7.06 4.46
C PHE A 554 -19.98 5.77 3.99
N CYS A 555 -19.67 4.66 4.67
CA CYS A 555 -20.37 3.38 4.50
C CYS A 555 -20.34 2.83 3.06
N ASN A 556 -19.18 2.87 2.40
CA ASN A 556 -19.00 2.24 1.10
C ASN A 556 -19.39 0.75 1.16
N THR A 557 -20.05 0.26 0.10
CA THR A 557 -20.45 -1.14 -0.04
C THR A 557 -19.93 -1.74 -1.33
N GLN A 558 -19.48 -2.97 -1.26
CA GLN A 558 -19.19 -3.84 -2.40
C GLN A 558 -20.31 -4.87 -2.61
N TYR A 559 -21.48 -4.62 -1.98
CA TYR A 559 -22.68 -5.47 -2.05
C TYR A 559 -22.37 -6.92 -1.64
N GLY A 560 -21.56 -7.09 -0.60
CA GLY A 560 -21.16 -8.39 -0.07
C GLY A 560 -20.09 -9.12 -0.90
N ASN A 561 -19.54 -8.50 -1.95
CA ASN A 561 -18.37 -9.03 -2.63
C ASN A 561 -17.11 -8.72 -1.80
N ASN A 562 -16.50 -9.76 -1.23
CA ASN A 562 -15.32 -9.63 -0.38
C ASN A 562 -13.99 -9.92 -1.11
N ASN A 563 -14.02 -9.96 -2.45
CA ASN A 563 -12.84 -10.20 -3.29
C ASN A 563 -13.00 -9.52 -4.65
N ALA A 564 -13.14 -8.19 -4.65
CA ALA A 564 -13.52 -7.40 -5.82
C ALA A 564 -12.38 -7.16 -6.83
N TYR A 565 -11.36 -8.03 -6.86
CA TYR A 565 -10.12 -7.89 -7.64
C TYR A 565 -10.32 -7.70 -9.15
N CYS A 566 -11.46 -8.12 -9.69
CA CYS A 566 -11.77 -8.07 -11.12
C CYS A 566 -12.95 -7.15 -11.46
N GLN A 567 -13.48 -6.40 -10.51
CA GLN A 567 -14.72 -5.63 -10.64
C GLN A 567 -14.43 -4.15 -10.94
N ASP A 568 -14.27 -3.78 -12.20
CA ASP A 568 -14.17 -2.37 -12.63
C ASP A 568 -15.57 -1.78 -12.90
N ASN A 569 -16.38 -1.70 -11.87
CA ASN A 569 -17.76 -1.23 -11.94
C ASN A 569 -18.25 -0.74 -10.56
N ILE A 570 -19.55 -0.55 -10.40
CA ILE A 570 -20.20 -0.05 -9.18
C ILE A 570 -19.91 -0.89 -7.93
N ILE A 571 -19.41 -2.13 -8.07
CA ILE A 571 -19.00 -2.96 -6.90
C ILE A 571 -17.76 -2.36 -6.25
N SER A 572 -16.82 -1.85 -7.05
CA SER A 572 -15.53 -1.35 -6.56
C SER A 572 -15.39 0.17 -6.59
N TRP A 573 -16.19 0.86 -7.41
CA TRP A 573 -16.13 2.32 -7.47
C TRP A 573 -16.83 2.93 -6.28
N LEU A 574 -16.23 3.97 -5.68
CA LEU A 574 -16.87 4.71 -4.59
C LEU A 574 -18.05 5.53 -5.09
N ASP A 575 -19.23 5.27 -4.55
CA ASP A 575 -20.40 6.11 -4.73
C ASP A 575 -20.36 7.28 -3.74
N TRP A 576 -19.98 8.46 -4.22
CA TRP A 576 -19.87 9.66 -3.40
C TRP A 576 -21.22 10.24 -2.94
N ASN A 577 -22.36 9.77 -3.50
CA ASN A 577 -23.68 10.15 -2.99
C ASN A 577 -23.90 9.59 -1.57
N ARG A 578 -23.25 8.48 -1.22
CA ARG A 578 -23.32 7.89 0.12
C ARG A 578 -22.74 8.82 1.20
N LEU A 579 -21.87 9.74 0.81
CA LEU A 579 -21.35 10.76 1.74
C LEU A 579 -22.49 11.64 2.31
N GLU A 580 -23.49 12.01 1.49
CA GLU A 580 -24.68 12.75 1.94
C GLU A 580 -25.60 11.86 2.76
N GLU A 581 -25.81 10.61 2.33
CA GLU A 581 -26.67 9.63 3.03
C GLU A 581 -26.12 9.24 4.41
N PHE A 582 -24.80 9.12 4.54
CA PHE A 582 -24.11 8.71 5.77
C PHE A 582 -23.25 9.84 6.34
N GLN A 583 -23.67 11.09 6.16
CA GLN A 583 -22.96 12.28 6.68
C GLN A 583 -22.61 12.15 8.17
N GLU A 584 -23.50 11.58 8.97
CA GLU A 584 -23.28 11.32 10.41
C GLU A 584 -22.03 10.46 10.64
N ILE A 585 -21.84 9.41 9.84
CA ILE A 585 -20.71 8.50 9.99
C ILE A 585 -19.40 9.18 9.56
N HIS A 586 -19.44 9.92 8.45
CA HIS A 586 -18.32 10.72 8.00
C HIS A 586 -17.86 11.74 9.05
N ASP A 587 -18.82 12.51 9.60
CA ASP A 587 -18.51 13.52 10.62
C ASP A 587 -17.97 12.88 11.90
N PHE A 588 -18.48 11.70 12.27
CA PHE A 588 -17.98 10.93 13.40
C PHE A 588 -16.53 10.44 13.14
N ALA A 589 -16.27 9.85 11.98
CA ALA A 589 -14.93 9.39 11.63
C ALA A 589 -13.93 10.55 11.63
N ARG A 590 -14.27 11.67 10.98
CA ARG A 590 -13.50 12.91 10.98
C ARG A 590 -13.23 13.42 12.40
N PHE A 591 -14.26 13.49 13.24
CA PHE A 591 -14.10 13.87 14.64
C PHE A 591 -13.11 12.97 15.37
N MET A 592 -13.22 11.65 15.23
CA MET A 592 -12.34 10.71 15.91
C MET A 592 -10.89 10.79 15.43
N ILE A 593 -10.66 11.06 14.14
CA ILE A 593 -9.30 11.28 13.59
C ILE A 593 -8.69 12.53 14.21
N HIS A 594 -9.42 13.65 14.24
CA HIS A 594 -8.95 14.90 14.85
C HIS A 594 -8.78 14.77 16.37
N PHE A 595 -9.67 14.04 17.05
CA PHE A 595 -9.56 13.74 18.48
C PHE A 595 -8.27 12.96 18.77
N ARG A 596 -8.00 11.89 18.00
CA ARG A 596 -6.74 11.14 18.08
C ARG A 596 -5.50 12.02 17.84
N ALA A 597 -5.57 12.92 16.87
CA ALA A 597 -4.47 13.83 16.57
C ALA A 597 -4.19 14.78 17.74
N LYS A 598 -5.24 15.30 18.38
CA LYS A 598 -5.17 16.20 19.53
C LYS A 598 -4.66 15.52 20.80
N HIS A 599 -4.96 14.23 20.99
CA HIS A 599 -4.66 13.47 22.20
C HIS A 599 -3.63 12.36 21.94
N PRO A 600 -2.30 12.67 21.96
CA PRO A 600 -1.24 11.70 21.62
C PRO A 600 -1.21 10.48 22.52
N ILE A 601 -1.74 10.55 23.74
CA ILE A 601 -1.82 9.44 24.72
C ILE A 601 -2.59 8.24 24.16
N LEU A 602 -3.51 8.44 23.20
CA LEU A 602 -4.27 7.37 22.58
C LEU A 602 -3.43 6.48 21.67
N ARG A 603 -2.38 7.02 21.05
CA ARG A 603 -1.61 6.33 20.02
C ARG A 603 -0.20 5.94 20.42
N ARG A 604 0.36 6.58 21.46
CA ARG A 604 1.71 6.36 21.94
C ARG A 604 1.88 6.77 23.40
N ASP A 605 2.97 6.35 24.02
CA ASP A 605 3.37 6.91 25.30
C ASP A 605 3.84 8.36 25.14
N THR A 606 3.40 9.19 26.05
CA THR A 606 3.89 10.55 26.24
C THR A 606 4.74 10.61 27.52
N LYS A 607 5.11 11.79 27.98
CA LYS A 607 5.69 11.92 29.32
C LYS A 607 4.68 11.44 30.37
N PRO A 608 5.12 10.85 31.48
CA PRO A 608 4.24 10.44 32.56
C PRO A 608 3.35 11.59 33.05
N ALA A 609 2.10 11.30 33.37
CA ALA A 609 1.19 12.25 33.99
C ALA A 609 1.76 12.73 35.34
N VAL A 610 1.64 14.04 35.61
CA VAL A 610 2.11 14.62 36.89
C VAL A 610 1.30 14.07 38.09
N CYS A 611 0.03 13.75 37.85
CA CYS A 611 -0.83 13.12 38.85
C CYS A 611 -0.44 11.68 39.22
N GLY A 612 0.55 11.08 38.52
CA GLY A 612 1.07 9.74 38.79
C GLY A 612 0.24 8.57 38.30
N LEU A 613 -0.80 8.81 37.47
CA LEU A 613 -1.56 7.75 36.82
C LEU A 613 -0.69 7.02 35.78
N PRO A 614 -0.83 5.69 35.64
CA PRO A 614 -0.08 4.94 34.63
C PRO A 614 -0.55 5.29 33.21
N SER A 615 0.34 5.15 32.21
CA SER A 615 0.04 5.49 30.82
C SER A 615 -1.13 4.70 30.23
N VAL A 616 -1.38 3.48 30.73
CA VAL A 616 -2.57 2.66 30.44
C VAL A 616 -2.98 1.91 31.70
N SER A 617 -4.28 1.86 31.97
CA SER A 617 -4.85 0.99 33.01
C SER A 617 -6.19 0.41 32.55
N ILE A 618 -6.54 -0.76 33.09
CA ILE A 618 -7.71 -1.55 32.67
C ILE A 618 -8.75 -1.53 33.79
N HIS A 619 -10.01 -1.29 33.41
CA HIS A 619 -11.13 -1.03 34.31
C HIS A 619 -12.41 -1.75 33.87
N ASN A 620 -12.36 -3.07 33.70
CA ASN A 620 -13.49 -3.87 33.17
C ASN A 620 -14.66 -3.92 34.19
N GLY A 621 -15.62 -2.99 34.04
CA GLY A 621 -16.77 -2.83 34.94
C GLY A 621 -16.45 -2.18 36.31
N GLU A 622 -15.23 -2.34 36.82
CA GLU A 622 -14.75 -1.80 38.09
C GLU A 622 -13.33 -1.22 37.93
N PRO A 623 -12.98 -0.17 38.69
CA PRO A 623 -11.63 0.41 38.66
C PRO A 623 -10.52 -0.63 38.94
N ASN A 624 -9.47 -0.58 38.12
CA ASN A 624 -8.29 -1.46 38.20
C ASN A 624 -8.60 -2.97 38.08
N ARG A 625 -9.75 -3.34 37.54
CA ARG A 625 -10.09 -4.73 37.25
C ARG A 625 -9.63 -5.08 35.82
N ASN A 626 -8.54 -5.84 35.72
CA ASN A 626 -8.00 -6.33 34.44
C ASN A 626 -8.40 -7.78 34.10
N TYR A 627 -9.25 -8.39 34.92
CA TYR A 627 -9.73 -9.75 34.70
C TYR A 627 -10.81 -9.79 33.64
N THR A 628 -10.73 -10.78 32.76
CA THR A 628 -11.76 -11.13 31.77
C THR A 628 -12.06 -12.62 31.82
N ASP A 629 -13.29 -12.98 31.57
CA ASP A 629 -13.77 -14.36 31.43
C ASP A 629 -14.50 -14.54 30.11
N TYR A 630 -15.05 -15.72 29.88
CA TYR A 630 -15.77 -16.07 28.66
C TYR A 630 -16.98 -15.14 28.41
N ASN A 631 -17.63 -14.65 29.43
CA ASN A 631 -18.85 -13.82 29.35
C ASN A 631 -18.55 -12.31 29.40
N THR A 632 -17.29 -11.92 29.46
CA THR A 632 -16.92 -10.51 29.51
C THR A 632 -17.17 -9.85 28.15
N HIS A 633 -18.10 -8.88 28.11
CA HIS A 633 -18.41 -8.06 26.92
C HIS A 633 -18.25 -6.57 27.20
N LEU A 634 -17.95 -6.18 28.44
CA LEU A 634 -17.72 -4.82 28.85
C LEU A 634 -16.26 -4.62 29.18
N ILE A 635 -15.59 -3.73 28.44
CA ILE A 635 -14.18 -3.37 28.67
C ILE A 635 -14.04 -1.89 28.93
N GLY A 636 -13.09 -1.52 29.81
CA GLY A 636 -12.72 -0.14 30.11
C GLY A 636 -11.23 0.02 30.10
N ILE A 637 -10.75 1.03 29.40
CA ILE A 637 -9.33 1.36 29.26
C ILE A 637 -9.15 2.84 29.56
N MET A 638 -8.26 3.18 30.49
CA MET A 638 -7.85 4.55 30.75
C MET A 638 -6.46 4.81 30.23
N TYR A 639 -6.33 5.89 29.49
CA TYR A 639 -5.04 6.44 29.05
C TYR A 639 -4.71 7.68 29.89
N ALA A 640 -3.47 7.84 30.30
CA ALA A 640 -3.00 9.03 30.99
C ALA A 640 -1.57 9.39 30.60
N GLY A 641 -1.28 10.68 30.57
CA GLY A 641 0.04 11.21 30.21
C GLY A 641 0.01 12.72 30.08
N ARG A 642 1.02 13.29 29.47
CA ARG A 642 1.04 14.74 29.18
C ARG A 642 0.35 14.99 27.83
N ASN A 643 -0.35 16.11 27.76
CA ASN A 643 -0.96 16.61 26.52
C ASN A 643 0.11 16.95 25.45
N ALA A 644 -0.32 17.31 24.25
CA ALA A 644 0.57 17.57 23.12
C ALA A 644 1.60 18.68 23.38
N ASP A 645 1.22 19.71 24.16
CA ASP A 645 2.04 20.88 24.46
C ASP A 645 2.86 20.73 25.75
N ASP A 646 2.73 19.59 26.46
CA ASP A 646 3.39 19.32 27.73
C ASP A 646 3.01 20.34 28.85
N THR A 647 1.85 20.92 28.76
CA THR A 647 1.36 21.97 29.70
C THR A 647 0.48 21.39 30.81
N ASP A 648 -0.24 20.30 30.53
CA ASP A 648 -1.21 19.71 31.47
C ASP A 648 -1.26 18.18 31.32
N ASP A 649 -1.89 17.49 32.30
CA ASP A 649 -2.19 16.07 32.21
C ASP A 649 -3.38 15.84 31.27
N ASP A 650 -3.27 14.83 30.42
CA ASP A 650 -4.30 14.36 29.49
C ASP A 650 -4.75 12.98 29.96
N MET A 651 -6.05 12.82 30.19
CA MET A 651 -6.63 11.59 30.72
C MET A 651 -7.91 11.27 29.97
N ILE A 652 -7.97 10.09 29.35
CA ILE A 652 -9.10 9.64 28.55
C ILE A 652 -9.52 8.24 28.99
N PHE A 653 -10.81 8.08 29.19
CA PHE A 653 -11.42 6.80 29.50
C PHE A 653 -12.23 6.32 28.27
N TYR A 654 -11.89 5.12 27.79
CA TYR A 654 -12.58 4.41 26.72
C TYR A 654 -13.35 3.24 27.32
N GLY A 655 -14.68 3.26 27.20
CA GLY A 655 -15.58 2.19 27.65
C GLY A 655 -16.35 1.61 26.49
N MET A 656 -16.34 0.29 26.33
CA MET A 656 -17.09 -0.39 25.28
C MET A 656 -17.90 -1.55 25.83
N ASN A 657 -19.18 -1.56 25.47
CA ASN A 657 -20.15 -2.61 25.74
C ASN A 657 -20.55 -3.33 24.44
N ALA A 658 -20.03 -4.54 24.25
CA ALA A 658 -20.39 -5.41 23.11
C ALA A 658 -21.63 -6.29 23.39
N TYR A 659 -22.25 -6.15 24.57
CA TYR A 659 -23.45 -6.90 24.99
C TYR A 659 -24.73 -6.25 24.45
N TRP A 660 -25.81 -7.03 24.39
CA TRP A 660 -27.11 -6.58 23.86
C TRP A 660 -28.02 -5.85 24.89
N GLU A 661 -27.52 -5.68 26.11
CA GLU A 661 -28.19 -4.90 27.16
C GLU A 661 -27.26 -3.79 27.67
N PRO A 662 -27.81 -2.66 28.14
CA PRO A 662 -26.97 -1.62 28.72
C PRO A 662 -26.31 -2.12 30.02
N LEU A 663 -25.04 -1.80 30.20
CA LEU A 663 -24.26 -2.16 31.38
C LEU A 663 -23.75 -0.91 32.09
N GLU A 664 -23.60 -1.00 33.44
CA GLU A 664 -22.98 0.06 34.22
C GLU A 664 -21.51 -0.23 34.45
N MET A 665 -20.70 0.82 34.35
CA MET A 665 -19.26 0.76 34.60
C MET A 665 -18.90 1.81 35.64
N ARG A 666 -18.10 1.42 36.65
CA ARG A 666 -17.53 2.37 37.60
C ARG A 666 -16.29 3.02 37.02
N LEU A 667 -16.20 4.33 37.14
CA LEU A 667 -15.11 5.14 36.65
C LEU A 667 -13.94 5.17 37.64
N PRO A 668 -12.69 5.21 37.15
CA PRO A 668 -11.54 5.49 37.99
C PRO A 668 -11.63 6.90 38.57
N SER A 669 -11.14 7.08 39.80
CA SER A 669 -11.08 8.40 40.45
C SER A 669 -10.07 9.29 39.72
N LEU A 670 -10.47 10.51 39.48
CA LEU A 670 -9.58 11.57 38.98
C LEU A 670 -8.92 12.33 40.16
N PRO A 671 -7.81 13.07 39.90
CA PRO A 671 -7.32 14.07 40.81
C PRO A 671 -8.38 15.13 41.17
N GLU A 672 -8.29 15.75 42.37
CA GLU A 672 -9.35 16.67 42.87
C GLU A 672 -9.69 17.85 41.95
N SER A 673 -8.76 18.25 41.06
CA SER A 673 -8.95 19.35 40.11
C SER A 673 -9.51 18.93 38.74
N TYR A 674 -9.94 17.69 38.59
CA TYR A 674 -10.45 17.19 37.32
C TYR A 674 -11.82 16.55 37.48
N HIS A 675 -12.63 16.66 36.42
CA HIS A 675 -13.92 15.98 36.31
C HIS A 675 -14.08 15.29 34.97
N TRP A 676 -14.86 14.21 34.92
CA TRP A 676 -15.19 13.50 33.69
C TRP A 676 -16.19 14.24 32.86
N LYS A 677 -15.94 14.34 31.57
CA LYS A 677 -16.82 14.87 30.54
C LYS A 677 -17.06 13.84 29.46
N LEU A 678 -18.34 13.53 29.16
CA LEU A 678 -18.67 12.58 28.10
C LEU A 678 -18.46 13.26 26.74
N VAL A 679 -17.54 12.71 25.93
CA VAL A 679 -17.18 13.23 24.60
C VAL A 679 -17.82 12.42 23.49
N VAL A 680 -17.91 11.10 23.64
CA VAL A 680 -18.49 10.18 22.64
C VAL A 680 -19.48 9.26 23.31
N ASN A 681 -20.65 9.08 22.68
CA ASN A 681 -21.60 8.02 22.92
C ASN A 681 -22.16 7.55 21.57
N THR A 682 -21.68 6.40 21.08
CA THR A 682 -22.06 5.88 19.76
C THR A 682 -23.50 5.41 19.65
N PHE A 683 -24.21 5.29 20.78
CA PHE A 683 -25.64 4.98 20.82
C PHE A 683 -26.52 6.14 20.33
N CYS A 684 -26.09 7.37 20.58
CA CYS A 684 -26.80 8.56 20.18
C CYS A 684 -26.71 8.77 18.67
N GLU A 685 -27.82 9.15 18.05
CA GLU A 685 -27.80 9.70 16.70
C GLU A 685 -27.12 11.07 16.75
N TYR A 686 -26.18 11.28 15.86
CA TYR A 686 -25.55 12.57 15.64
C TYR A 686 -26.50 13.40 14.78
N GLN A 687 -27.10 14.44 15.34
CA GLN A 687 -27.94 15.36 14.59
C GLN A 687 -27.24 16.71 14.38
N ASP A 688 -27.12 17.12 13.12
CA ASP A 688 -26.93 18.47 12.60
C ASP A 688 -25.90 19.35 13.32
N GLY A 689 -24.61 19.14 13.04
CA GLY A 689 -23.57 20.15 13.30
C GLY A 689 -23.44 20.59 14.77
N VAL A 690 -24.10 19.92 15.67
CA VAL A 690 -23.78 20.01 17.09
C VAL A 690 -22.47 19.31 17.25
N ASP A 691 -21.38 20.07 17.45
CA ASP A 691 -20.18 19.53 18.02
C ASP A 691 -20.58 18.51 19.07
N PHE A 692 -19.85 17.38 19.16
CA PHE A 692 -19.93 16.54 20.35
C PHE A 692 -19.51 17.44 21.52
N GLU A 693 -20.41 18.38 21.89
CA GLU A 693 -20.17 19.24 23.03
C GLU A 693 -20.11 18.32 24.22
N ALA A 694 -18.91 18.17 24.69
CA ALA A 694 -18.60 17.37 25.83
C ALA A 694 -19.57 17.76 26.95
N GLN A 695 -20.47 16.85 27.27
CA GLN A 695 -21.45 17.06 28.35
C GLN A 695 -20.81 16.66 29.67
N THR A 696 -20.89 17.52 30.66
CA THR A 696 -20.42 17.15 32.01
C THR A 696 -21.14 15.89 32.45
N GLN A 697 -20.39 14.85 32.77
CA GLN A 697 -20.92 13.60 33.30
C GLN A 697 -21.56 13.86 34.67
N GLY A 698 -22.85 13.61 34.82
CA GLY A 698 -23.59 13.93 36.04
C GLY A 698 -23.14 13.11 37.26
N ASP A 699 -22.85 11.80 37.08
CA ASP A 699 -22.25 10.95 38.11
C ASP A 699 -20.75 10.71 37.75
N GLN A 700 -19.86 11.31 38.52
CA GLN A 700 -18.42 11.22 38.33
C GLN A 700 -17.83 9.85 38.72
N THR A 701 -18.65 8.97 39.32
CA THR A 701 -18.18 7.65 39.81
C THR A 701 -18.58 6.49 38.90
N ARG A 702 -19.55 6.70 38.02
CA ARG A 702 -20.05 5.65 37.13
C ARG A 702 -20.59 6.20 35.83
N VAL A 703 -20.59 5.37 34.79
CA VAL A 703 -21.22 5.64 33.48
C VAL A 703 -22.07 4.44 33.05
N ARG A 704 -23.25 4.73 32.53
CA ARG A 704 -24.04 3.71 31.84
C ARG A 704 -23.60 3.64 30.38
N VAL A 705 -23.10 2.48 29.98
CA VAL A 705 -22.73 2.20 28.58
C VAL A 705 -23.89 1.48 27.91
N PRO A 706 -24.61 2.11 26.98
CA PRO A 706 -25.75 1.48 26.31
C PRO A 706 -25.35 0.18 25.60
N GLU A 707 -26.34 -0.59 25.19
CA GLU A 707 -26.11 -1.83 24.46
C GLU A 707 -25.36 -1.58 23.14
N ARG A 708 -24.41 -2.45 22.86
CA ARG A 708 -23.60 -2.44 21.63
C ARG A 708 -23.05 -1.06 21.29
N SER A 709 -22.50 -0.37 22.30
CA SER A 709 -22.01 0.99 22.12
C SER A 709 -20.70 1.26 22.81
N THR A 710 -20.07 2.35 22.42
CA THR A 710 -18.84 2.89 22.98
C THR A 710 -19.11 4.25 23.61
N VAL A 711 -18.49 4.49 24.77
CA VAL A 711 -18.42 5.81 25.41
C VAL A 711 -16.96 6.23 25.57
N ILE A 712 -16.68 7.50 25.33
CA ILE A 712 -15.37 8.08 25.60
C ILE A 712 -15.57 9.27 26.52
N LEU A 713 -14.83 9.28 27.63
CA LEU A 713 -14.80 10.39 28.58
C LEU A 713 -13.41 11.03 28.58
N LEU A 714 -13.40 12.36 28.60
CA LEU A 714 -12.20 13.18 28.73
C LEU A 714 -12.21 13.83 30.12
N ALA A 715 -11.10 13.78 30.82
CA ALA A 715 -10.94 14.55 32.05
C ALA A 715 -10.66 16.01 31.72
N GLU A 716 -11.46 16.92 32.21
CA GLU A 716 -11.23 18.36 32.10
C GLU A 716 -10.81 18.93 33.46
N HIS A 717 -9.89 19.88 33.41
CA HIS A 717 -9.44 20.61 34.59
C HIS A 717 -10.51 21.61 35.05
N ASP A 718 -10.83 21.63 36.35
CA ASP A 718 -11.69 22.65 36.93
C ASP A 718 -11.00 24.02 36.85
N LEU A 719 -11.62 24.98 36.20
CA LEU A 719 -11.07 26.33 36.00
C LEU A 719 -11.07 27.13 37.32
#